data_47d5189513ff4703d8c0101825a5a019
#
_entry.id   47d5189513ff4703d8c0101825a5a019
#
_cell.length_a   1.000
_cell.length_b   1.000
_cell.length_c   1.000
_cell.angle_alpha   90.00
_cell.angle_beta   90.00
_cell.angle_gamma   90.00
#
_symmetry.space_group_name_H-M   'P 1'
#
loop_
_entity.id
_entity.type
_entity.pdbx_description
1 polymer ?
#
loop_
_entity_poly.entity_id
_entity_poly.type
_entity_poly.pdbx_seq_one_letter_code
_entity_poly.pdbx_strand_id
1 'polypeptide(L)'
;QSLINIRPVNATIKEFFGTSQLSQFMDQNNPLAGVTNKRRLSALGPGGLSRDRASMEVRDVHPSHFGRMCPIESPEGPNIGLIGSLATFGRINPFGFIETPYRKVINGHVTDEVEYMTADRDAEHVIAQANQELDENGNFVKKQALARVGEEEAVDVPVSSVDYMDVSPRQMVSVGASLIPFLEHDEGHRALMGTNMQRQAVPLIESERPLVGTGAEWRAAVDSGDVILAEKPGVVTYVSADIIRVMNDDGTTSSYKLAKFLRSNQTTCYNQVPLIHDGERVEAGTVLADGPATQKGEMALGKNLLIAFMPWNGYNYEDAVIISQRLVQDDTLSSIHIEEYEIDARETKLGAEEITRDLPNVGEDAVANLDERGIIRIGAEVEAGDILVGKVTPKGETELTPEERLLRAIFGEKSREVRDTSLRVPHGETGTVIAVKEITREDAEEDGDELPNGVNQMIRVYIAQHRKITQGDKLSGRHGNKGVISRILPEEDMPFLADGTPVDIMLNPLGVPSRMNLGQVLELHLGWIAHAGWDISLDPDAEAAWKKYVPQGAEKGAPGTPVATPVFDGVRPETIKGLLSCTLPDRDGNKLVGPDGKATLFDGRTGEPFPKPISVGYMYMLKLHHLVDDKIHARSTGPYSMITQQPLGGKAQFGGQRFGEMEVWALEAYGAAYTLHEMMTTKSDDVDGRVRVYGAIVKGENLPPAGIPESFKVLLKEMQSLSLNVEVLNAEGVAIDMKDEDDDPSTSSDDLGFNIGARPDAAAKEDQVAEEPEFQ
;
A
#
# COMPACT_ATOMS: atom_id res chain seq x y z
N GLN A 1 1.06 13.68 44.62
CA GLN A 1 0.47 12.97 43.48
C GLN A 1 -0.76 12.15 43.89
N SER A 2 -0.80 11.53 45.05
CA SER A 2 -1.93 10.69 45.52
C SER A 2 -3.23 11.45 45.82
N LEU A 3 -3.22 12.77 45.86
CA LEU A 3 -4.40 13.59 46.14
C LEU A 3 -5.25 13.91 44.91
N ILE A 4 -4.72 13.69 43.71
CA ILE A 4 -5.43 13.96 42.45
C ILE A 4 -5.82 12.62 41.81
N ASN A 5 -7.14 12.47 41.49
CA ASN A 5 -7.58 11.34 40.72
C ASN A 5 -7.22 11.54 39.25
N ILE A 6 -6.25 10.77 38.74
CA ILE A 6 -5.77 10.86 37.36
C ILE A 6 -6.64 10.05 36.38
N ARG A 7 -7.54 9.17 36.86
CA ARG A 7 -8.39 8.34 36.01
C ARG A 7 -9.27 9.12 35.02
N PRO A 8 -9.97 10.20 35.42
CA PRO A 8 -10.76 10.99 34.48
C PRO A 8 -9.91 11.66 33.41
N VAL A 9 -8.69 12.13 33.77
CA VAL A 9 -7.76 12.76 32.82
C VAL A 9 -7.29 11.73 31.78
N ASN A 10 -6.84 10.57 32.25
CA ASN A 10 -6.43 9.48 31.37
C ASN A 10 -7.58 8.99 30.48
N ALA A 11 -8.80 8.88 31.02
CA ALA A 11 -9.97 8.50 30.26
C ALA A 11 -10.27 9.49 29.11
N THR A 12 -10.22 10.79 29.38
CA THR A 12 -10.43 11.83 28.37
C THR A 12 -9.34 11.83 27.29
N ILE A 13 -8.09 11.62 27.67
CA ILE A 13 -6.98 11.51 26.72
C ILE A 13 -7.15 10.25 25.84
N LYS A 14 -7.43 9.10 26.45
CA LYS A 14 -7.68 7.84 25.73
C LYS A 14 -8.89 7.96 24.81
N GLU A 15 -9.97 8.62 25.25
CA GLU A 15 -11.16 8.86 24.44
C GLU A 15 -10.82 9.71 23.20
N PHE A 16 -10.07 10.81 23.37
CA PHE A 16 -9.65 11.65 22.25
C PHE A 16 -8.85 10.86 21.21
N PHE A 17 -7.80 10.16 21.63
CA PHE A 17 -6.94 9.41 20.71
C PHE A 17 -7.62 8.16 20.12
N GLY A 18 -8.61 7.58 20.77
CA GLY A 18 -9.31 6.38 20.32
C GLY A 18 -10.56 6.65 19.48
N THR A 19 -11.26 7.76 19.70
CA THR A 19 -12.59 8.00 19.09
C THR A 19 -12.65 9.24 18.19
N SER A 20 -11.67 10.15 18.26
CA SER A 20 -11.67 11.33 17.41
C SER A 20 -11.51 10.96 15.95
N GLN A 21 -12.31 11.55 15.06
CA GLN A 21 -12.22 11.36 13.60
C GLN A 21 -10.89 11.91 13.04
N LEU A 22 -10.24 12.86 13.69
CA LEU A 22 -8.97 13.43 13.28
C LEU A 22 -7.76 12.66 13.78
N SER A 23 -7.91 11.83 14.80
CA SER A 23 -6.89 10.90 15.25
C SER A 23 -7.01 9.61 14.41
N GLN A 24 -6.08 9.42 13.50
CA GLN A 24 -6.11 8.35 12.50
C GLN A 24 -4.90 7.43 12.65
N PHE A 25 -5.06 6.19 12.22
CA PHE A 25 -3.96 5.26 12.09
C PHE A 25 -2.98 5.77 11.04
N MET A 26 -1.70 5.89 11.40
CA MET A 26 -0.71 6.50 10.52
C MET A 26 -0.37 5.61 9.33
N ASP A 27 -0.40 6.18 8.12
CA ASP A 27 0.15 5.54 6.93
C ASP A 27 1.68 5.46 7.04
N GLN A 28 2.21 4.24 7.04
CA GLN A 28 3.64 3.95 7.16
C GLN A 28 4.14 3.00 6.06
N ASN A 29 3.51 2.99 4.89
CA ASN A 29 4.01 2.21 3.74
C ASN A 29 5.45 2.60 3.40
N ASN A 30 5.70 3.91 3.39
CA ASN A 30 7.00 4.52 3.11
C ASN A 30 7.11 5.87 3.85
N PRO A 31 8.29 6.50 3.90
CA PRO A 31 8.47 7.78 4.59
C PRO A 31 7.57 8.90 4.06
N LEU A 32 7.32 8.93 2.74
CA LEU A 32 6.45 9.94 2.12
C LEU A 32 5.00 9.84 2.63
N ALA A 33 4.47 8.62 2.78
CA ALA A 33 3.14 8.39 3.33
C ALA A 33 2.99 8.98 4.74
N GLY A 34 4.00 8.81 5.59
CA GLY A 34 4.05 9.39 6.92
C GLY A 34 4.05 10.92 6.93
N VAL A 35 4.86 11.54 6.07
CA VAL A 35 4.93 13.01 5.94
C VAL A 35 3.59 13.57 5.47
N THR A 36 3.01 13.00 4.42
CA THR A 36 1.75 13.49 3.85
C THR A 36 0.58 13.30 4.81
N ASN A 37 0.56 12.22 5.59
CA ASN A 37 -0.46 11.97 6.61
C ASN A 37 -0.46 13.04 7.71
N LYS A 38 0.73 13.49 8.14
CA LYS A 38 0.89 14.55 9.15
C LYS A 38 0.54 15.96 8.62
N ARG A 39 0.57 16.18 7.31
CA ARG A 39 0.27 17.45 6.63
C ARG A 39 -1.12 17.50 6.01
N ARG A 40 -2.00 16.58 6.39
CA ARG A 40 -3.35 16.47 5.83
C ARG A 40 -4.30 17.51 6.43
N LEU A 41 -5.08 18.14 5.57
CA LEU A 41 -6.13 19.09 5.92
C LEU A 41 -7.48 18.45 5.65
N SER A 42 -8.37 18.38 6.63
CA SER A 42 -9.69 17.78 6.52
C SER A 42 -10.79 18.81 6.77
N ALA A 43 -11.79 18.86 5.90
CA ALA A 43 -13.00 19.63 6.12
C ALA A 43 -14.02 18.88 7.02
N LEU A 44 -13.78 17.60 7.28
CA LEU A 44 -14.61 16.72 8.10
C LEU A 44 -14.16 16.76 9.57
N GLY A 45 -15.03 16.30 10.46
CA GLY A 45 -14.69 16.15 11.87
C GLY A 45 -15.44 17.10 12.78
N PRO A 46 -15.04 17.21 14.06
CA PRO A 46 -15.66 18.10 15.04
C PRO A 46 -15.59 19.56 14.61
N GLY A 47 -16.76 20.21 14.50
CA GLY A 47 -16.86 21.61 14.03
C GLY A 47 -16.76 21.77 12.50
N GLY A 48 -16.60 20.69 11.73
CA GLY A 48 -16.53 20.66 10.29
C GLY A 48 -17.82 20.20 9.61
N LEU A 49 -17.69 19.86 8.34
CA LEU A 49 -18.79 19.37 7.51
C LEU A 49 -19.03 17.87 7.72
N SER A 50 -20.26 17.40 7.44
CA SER A 50 -20.54 15.98 7.25
C SER A 50 -20.46 15.64 5.75
N ARG A 51 -20.01 14.43 5.42
CA ARG A 51 -19.83 13.98 4.03
C ARG A 51 -21.11 14.11 3.20
N ASP A 52 -22.25 13.79 3.78
CA ASP A 52 -23.56 13.80 3.11
C ASP A 52 -24.11 15.23 2.88
N ARG A 53 -23.61 16.20 3.64
CA ARG A 53 -24.01 17.62 3.52
C ARG A 53 -23.05 18.48 2.71
N ALA A 54 -21.93 17.91 2.27
CA ALA A 54 -20.95 18.63 1.48
C ALA A 54 -21.44 18.81 0.05
N SER A 55 -21.69 20.07 -0.35
CA SER A 55 -22.03 20.44 -1.72
C SER A 55 -20.82 20.34 -2.66
N MET A 56 -21.06 20.45 -3.98
CA MET A 56 -19.98 20.48 -4.97
C MET A 56 -19.07 21.71 -4.79
N GLU A 57 -19.62 22.84 -4.40
CA GLU A 57 -18.89 24.11 -4.24
C GLU A 57 -17.77 24.03 -3.21
N VAL A 58 -17.96 23.32 -2.09
CA VAL A 58 -16.92 23.17 -1.05
C VAL A 58 -15.81 22.19 -1.45
N ARG A 59 -16.00 21.47 -2.55
CA ARG A 59 -15.00 20.52 -3.10
C ARG A 59 -14.14 21.16 -4.19
N ASP A 60 -14.52 22.35 -4.68
CA ASP A 60 -13.81 23.03 -5.74
C ASP A 60 -12.52 23.67 -5.22
N VAL A 61 -11.59 23.91 -6.15
CA VAL A 61 -10.36 24.65 -5.87
C VAL A 61 -10.66 26.14 -5.92
N HIS A 62 -10.39 26.85 -4.83
CA HIS A 62 -10.58 28.29 -4.72
C HIS A 62 -9.24 29.03 -4.88
N PRO A 63 -9.20 30.27 -5.42
CA PRO A 63 -7.97 31.06 -5.51
C PRO A 63 -7.20 31.21 -4.20
N SER A 64 -7.90 31.27 -3.06
CA SER A 64 -7.28 31.34 -1.73
C SER A 64 -6.46 30.08 -1.35
N HIS A 65 -6.60 28.99 -2.09
CA HIS A 65 -5.81 27.78 -1.89
C HIS A 65 -4.35 27.91 -2.35
N PHE A 66 -4.07 28.89 -3.21
CA PHE A 66 -2.73 29.09 -3.75
C PHE A 66 -1.69 29.23 -2.63
N GLY A 67 -0.63 28.43 -2.69
CA GLY A 67 0.44 28.40 -1.70
C GLY A 67 0.05 27.87 -0.31
N ARG A 68 -1.24 27.51 -0.10
CA ARG A 68 -1.77 27.01 1.19
C ARG A 68 -2.19 25.56 1.11
N MET A 69 -3.04 25.21 0.15
CA MET A 69 -3.54 23.86 -0.07
C MET A 69 -3.23 23.39 -1.49
N CYS A 70 -2.64 22.23 -1.63
CA CYS A 70 -2.32 21.67 -2.93
C CYS A 70 -3.61 21.33 -3.69
N PRO A 71 -3.75 21.78 -4.96
CA PRO A 71 -4.93 21.49 -5.77
C PRO A 71 -4.93 20.07 -6.34
N ILE A 72 -3.80 19.38 -6.32
CA ILE A 72 -3.57 18.07 -6.95
C ILE A 72 -3.73 16.93 -5.97
N GLU A 73 -3.17 17.06 -4.77
CA GLU A 73 -3.20 16.00 -3.77
C GLU A 73 -4.54 15.97 -3.01
N SER A 74 -5.44 15.09 -3.45
CA SER A 74 -6.74 14.83 -2.84
C SER A 74 -7.09 13.36 -3.02
N PRO A 75 -7.90 12.74 -2.13
CA PRO A 75 -8.39 11.38 -2.34
C PRO A 75 -9.25 11.25 -3.59
N GLU A 76 -9.24 10.08 -4.20
CA GLU A 76 -10.22 9.68 -5.20
C GLU A 76 -11.47 9.11 -4.48
N GLY A 77 -12.66 9.52 -4.92
CA GLY A 77 -13.91 8.98 -4.38
C GLY A 77 -14.73 9.96 -3.54
N PRO A 78 -15.49 9.50 -2.53
CA PRO A 78 -16.47 10.33 -1.81
C PRO A 78 -15.87 11.55 -1.08
N ASN A 79 -14.59 11.48 -0.73
CA ASN A 79 -13.88 12.53 0.02
C ASN A 79 -13.13 13.52 -0.88
N ILE A 80 -13.29 13.45 -2.19
CA ILE A 80 -12.61 14.37 -3.12
C ILE A 80 -12.93 15.83 -2.79
N GLY A 81 -11.90 16.67 -2.72
CA GLY A 81 -12.01 18.09 -2.38
C GLY A 81 -12.28 18.38 -0.90
N LEU A 82 -12.71 17.42 -0.09
CA LEU A 82 -12.92 17.59 1.36
C LEU A 82 -11.65 17.33 2.17
N ILE A 83 -10.74 16.57 1.63
CA ILE A 83 -9.44 16.27 2.21
C ILE A 83 -8.38 16.74 1.25
N GLY A 84 -7.48 17.57 1.72
CA GLY A 84 -6.37 18.10 0.95
C GLY A 84 -5.07 18.01 1.75
N SER A 85 -3.98 18.48 1.17
CA SER A 85 -2.66 18.52 1.79
C SER A 85 -2.12 19.94 1.84
N LEU A 86 -1.40 20.28 2.91
CA LEU A 86 -0.72 21.56 3.06
C LEU A 86 0.36 21.69 1.97
N ALA A 87 0.38 22.84 1.30
CA ALA A 87 1.41 23.15 0.31
C ALA A 87 2.80 23.23 0.95
N THR A 88 3.85 23.01 0.15
CA THR A 88 5.24 22.93 0.66
C THR A 88 5.70 24.17 1.41
N PHE A 89 5.31 25.36 0.98
CA PHE A 89 5.68 26.63 1.62
C PHE A 89 4.64 27.17 2.61
N GLY A 90 3.46 26.53 2.71
CA GLY A 90 2.42 26.91 3.64
C GLY A 90 2.80 26.63 5.08
N ARG A 91 2.47 27.53 5.99
CA ARG A 91 2.58 27.35 7.44
C ARG A 91 1.30 27.78 8.15
N ILE A 92 1.09 27.29 9.36
CA ILE A 92 -0.06 27.64 10.19
C ILE A 92 0.39 28.72 11.19
N ASN A 93 -0.35 29.83 11.23
CA ASN A 93 -0.06 30.90 12.17
C ASN A 93 -0.60 30.59 13.58
N PRO A 94 -0.27 31.37 14.63
CA PRO A 94 -0.75 31.17 16.00
C PRO A 94 -2.28 31.25 16.15
N PHE A 95 -2.98 31.84 15.18
CA PHE A 95 -4.44 31.96 15.16
C PHE A 95 -5.14 30.78 14.42
N GLY A 96 -4.36 29.87 13.81
CA GLY A 96 -4.87 28.70 13.08
C GLY A 96 -5.14 28.93 11.58
N PHE A 97 -4.78 30.08 11.02
CA PHE A 97 -4.88 30.34 9.58
C PHE A 97 -3.63 29.87 8.85
N ILE A 98 -3.80 29.47 7.59
CA ILE A 98 -2.67 29.07 6.74
C ILE A 98 -2.12 30.32 6.06
N GLU A 99 -0.83 30.54 6.16
CA GLU A 99 -0.08 31.62 5.53
C GLU A 99 0.86 31.08 4.47
N THR A 100 1.13 31.90 3.45
CA THR A 100 2.10 31.60 2.39
C THR A 100 3.08 32.75 2.22
N PRO A 101 4.36 32.49 1.89
CA PRO A 101 5.39 33.54 1.77
C PRO A 101 5.31 34.24 0.41
N TYR A 102 5.56 35.54 0.42
CA TYR A 102 5.72 36.38 -0.77
C TYR A 102 6.94 37.27 -0.64
N ARG A 103 7.61 37.59 -1.75
CA ARG A 103 8.72 38.54 -1.82
C ARG A 103 8.17 39.93 -2.09
N LYS A 104 8.62 40.90 -1.32
CA LYS A 104 8.17 42.28 -1.48
C LYS A 104 8.80 42.95 -2.70
N VAL A 105 8.01 43.68 -3.46
CA VAL A 105 8.47 44.42 -4.62
C VAL A 105 8.38 45.91 -4.32
N ILE A 106 9.46 46.66 -4.56
CA ILE A 106 9.51 48.12 -4.36
C ILE A 106 9.94 48.76 -5.65
N ASN A 107 9.06 49.55 -6.27
CA ASN A 107 9.32 50.26 -7.55
C ASN A 107 9.86 49.38 -8.67
N GLY A 108 9.32 48.15 -8.79
CA GLY A 108 9.75 47.20 -9.83
C GLY A 108 11.06 46.44 -9.51
N HIS A 109 11.55 46.58 -8.30
CA HIS A 109 12.70 45.81 -7.79
C HIS A 109 12.20 44.78 -6.76
N VAL A 110 12.51 43.51 -6.98
CA VAL A 110 12.18 42.40 -6.08
C VAL A 110 13.20 42.35 -4.96
N THR A 111 12.76 42.50 -3.73
CA THR A 111 13.63 42.46 -2.55
C THR A 111 13.78 41.04 -2.00
N ASP A 112 14.79 40.82 -1.15
CA ASP A 112 14.95 39.58 -0.41
C ASP A 112 14.09 39.50 0.85
N GLU A 113 13.30 40.53 1.12
CA GLU A 113 12.36 40.54 2.23
C GLU A 113 11.15 39.64 1.94
N VAL A 114 10.95 38.62 2.78
CA VAL A 114 9.86 37.66 2.64
C VAL A 114 8.82 37.94 3.73
N GLU A 115 7.58 38.18 3.33
CA GLU A 115 6.45 38.36 4.24
C GLU A 115 5.45 37.20 4.08
N TYR A 116 5.00 36.63 5.21
CA TYR A 116 3.95 35.62 5.22
C TYR A 116 2.59 36.28 5.33
N MET A 117 1.68 35.95 4.42
CA MET A 117 0.35 36.53 4.39
C MET A 117 -0.76 35.49 4.39
N THR A 118 -1.87 35.82 5.05
CA THR A 118 -3.13 35.11 5.01
C THR A 118 -3.91 35.47 3.72
N ALA A 119 -4.92 34.67 3.36
CA ALA A 119 -5.64 34.81 2.10
C ALA A 119 -6.43 36.14 2.01
N ASP A 120 -6.92 36.67 3.10
CA ASP A 120 -7.58 37.97 3.16
C ASP A 120 -6.64 39.12 2.81
N ARG A 121 -5.40 39.09 3.31
CA ARG A 121 -4.39 40.09 3.03
C ARG A 121 -3.83 39.99 1.60
N ASP A 122 -3.61 38.78 1.07
CA ASP A 122 -3.07 38.65 -0.27
C ASP A 122 -4.07 39.07 -1.36
N ALA A 123 -5.39 38.98 -1.08
CA ALA A 123 -6.42 39.46 -1.98
C ALA A 123 -6.45 41.00 -2.17
N GLU A 124 -5.84 41.76 -1.26
CA GLU A 124 -5.75 43.22 -1.34
C GLU A 124 -4.56 43.72 -2.19
N HIS A 125 -3.63 42.80 -2.57
CA HIS A 125 -2.38 43.14 -3.23
C HIS A 125 -2.26 42.58 -4.63
N VAL A 126 -1.43 43.23 -5.45
CA VAL A 126 -1.08 42.74 -6.80
C VAL A 126 0.18 41.87 -6.68
N ILE A 127 0.05 40.59 -6.99
CA ILE A 127 1.10 39.60 -6.79
C ILE A 127 1.56 39.04 -8.13
N ALA A 128 2.83 39.30 -8.49
CA ALA A 128 3.43 38.77 -9.70
C ALA A 128 3.78 37.27 -9.55
N GLN A 129 3.66 36.53 -10.67
CA GLN A 129 4.08 35.12 -10.70
C GLN A 129 5.61 34.98 -10.63
N ALA A 130 6.08 33.89 -10.03
CA ALA A 130 7.50 33.61 -9.84
C ALA A 130 8.30 33.36 -11.13
N ASN A 131 7.63 33.08 -12.25
CA ASN A 131 8.26 32.76 -13.55
C ASN A 131 8.67 34.01 -14.36
N GLN A 132 8.55 35.22 -13.79
CA GLN A 132 8.96 36.46 -14.47
C GLN A 132 10.47 36.53 -14.61
N GLU A 133 10.94 37.01 -15.76
CA GLU A 133 12.36 37.24 -16.04
C GLU A 133 12.86 38.46 -15.24
N LEU A 134 13.81 38.23 -14.36
CA LEU A 134 14.50 39.26 -13.59
C LEU A 134 15.92 39.45 -14.12
N ASP A 135 16.45 40.66 -14.02
CA ASP A 135 17.85 40.92 -14.30
C ASP A 135 18.73 40.55 -13.08
N GLU A 136 20.06 40.59 -13.22
CA GLU A 136 21.03 40.28 -12.15
C GLU A 136 20.84 41.14 -10.88
N ASN A 137 20.21 42.29 -11.01
CA ASN A 137 19.92 43.19 -9.89
C ASN A 137 18.52 43.00 -9.31
N GLY A 138 17.73 42.00 -9.77
CA GLY A 138 16.40 41.73 -9.25
C GLY A 138 15.29 42.64 -9.79
N ASN A 139 15.52 43.34 -10.91
CA ASN A 139 14.48 44.15 -11.57
C ASN A 139 13.77 43.33 -12.64
N PHE A 140 12.48 43.65 -12.89
CA PHE A 140 11.74 43.05 -13.99
C PHE A 140 12.33 43.50 -15.33
N VAL A 141 12.62 42.58 -16.23
CA VAL A 141 13.12 42.84 -17.58
C VAL A 141 12.02 43.44 -18.46
N LYS A 142 10.78 42.97 -18.31
CA LYS A 142 9.61 43.42 -19.07
C LYS A 142 8.90 44.54 -18.33
N LYS A 143 8.23 45.46 -19.09
CA LYS A 143 7.43 46.55 -18.54
C LYS A 143 6.08 46.10 -17.99
N GLN A 144 5.62 44.89 -18.33
CA GLN A 144 4.41 44.26 -17.88
C GLN A 144 4.77 42.92 -17.24
N ALA A 145 4.11 42.58 -16.14
CA ALA A 145 4.25 41.32 -15.44
C ALA A 145 2.88 40.65 -15.35
N LEU A 146 2.85 39.34 -15.53
CA LEU A 146 1.66 38.55 -15.28
C LEU A 146 1.46 38.44 -13.75
N ALA A 147 0.36 38.99 -13.26
CA ALA A 147 0.07 39.06 -11.83
C ALA A 147 -1.39 38.70 -11.52
N ARG A 148 -1.60 38.23 -10.31
CA ARG A 148 -2.93 38.01 -9.72
C ARG A 148 -3.39 39.31 -9.07
N VAL A 149 -4.65 39.67 -9.31
CA VAL A 149 -5.28 40.85 -8.70
C VAL A 149 -6.55 40.39 -7.97
N GLY A 150 -6.47 40.28 -6.65
CA GLY A 150 -7.57 39.73 -5.84
C GLY A 150 -7.91 38.28 -6.18
N GLU A 151 -9.18 37.98 -6.42
CA GLU A 151 -9.68 36.66 -6.77
C GLU A 151 -9.78 36.44 -8.31
N GLU A 152 -9.39 37.43 -9.12
CA GLU A 152 -9.47 37.33 -10.57
C GLU A 152 -8.35 36.49 -11.18
N GLU A 153 -8.54 36.08 -12.46
CA GLU A 153 -7.50 35.38 -13.21
C GLU A 153 -6.24 36.25 -13.35
N ALA A 154 -5.10 35.62 -13.57
CA ALA A 154 -3.84 36.31 -13.76
C ALA A 154 -3.89 37.18 -15.03
N VAL A 155 -3.61 38.48 -14.90
CA VAL A 155 -3.63 39.47 -15.98
C VAL A 155 -2.27 40.17 -16.09
N ASP A 156 -1.95 40.66 -17.28
CA ASP A 156 -0.78 41.50 -17.52
C ASP A 156 -0.96 42.89 -16.91
N VAL A 157 -0.21 43.21 -15.88
CA VAL A 157 -0.23 44.49 -15.19
C VAL A 157 1.10 45.23 -15.38
N PRO A 158 1.10 46.60 -15.31
CA PRO A 158 2.36 47.35 -15.29
C PRO A 158 3.19 47.00 -14.07
N VAL A 159 4.50 46.83 -14.23
CA VAL A 159 5.43 46.50 -13.14
C VAL A 159 5.35 47.50 -11.98
N SER A 160 4.99 48.75 -12.26
CA SER A 160 4.82 49.80 -11.24
C SER A 160 3.67 49.55 -10.26
N SER A 161 2.71 48.69 -10.58
CA SER A 161 1.55 48.36 -9.76
C SER A 161 1.73 47.03 -9.00
N VAL A 162 2.86 46.34 -9.16
CA VAL A 162 3.15 45.06 -8.47
C VAL A 162 3.65 45.35 -7.08
N ASP A 163 2.97 44.79 -6.06
CA ASP A 163 3.32 44.90 -4.64
C ASP A 163 4.20 43.78 -4.15
N TYR A 164 3.90 42.56 -4.59
CA TYR A 164 4.60 41.33 -4.18
C TYR A 164 4.84 40.39 -5.37
N MET A 165 5.73 39.45 -5.17
CA MET A 165 6.04 38.38 -6.11
C MET A 165 6.04 37.02 -5.41
N ASP A 166 5.58 35.97 -6.07
CA ASP A 166 5.68 34.60 -5.55
C ASP A 166 7.15 34.22 -5.32
N VAL A 167 7.41 33.43 -4.25
CA VAL A 167 8.77 33.00 -3.92
C VAL A 167 9.29 31.96 -4.92
N SER A 168 8.44 31.01 -5.30
CA SER A 168 8.81 29.90 -6.19
C SER A 168 7.59 29.39 -6.95
N PRO A 169 7.76 28.90 -8.20
CA PRO A 169 6.68 28.23 -8.90
C PRO A 169 6.14 26.97 -8.20
N ARG A 170 6.98 26.32 -7.38
CA ARG A 170 6.61 25.12 -6.58
C ARG A 170 5.73 25.43 -5.38
N GLN A 171 5.43 26.69 -5.12
CA GLN A 171 4.72 27.13 -3.92
C GLN A 171 3.33 26.51 -3.76
N MET A 172 2.65 26.19 -4.86
CA MET A 172 1.28 25.68 -4.87
C MET A 172 1.16 24.17 -4.62
N VAL A 173 2.24 23.41 -4.77
CA VAL A 173 2.20 21.94 -4.70
C VAL A 173 2.54 21.41 -3.29
N SER A 174 1.99 20.24 -2.95
CA SER A 174 2.34 19.49 -1.74
C SER A 174 3.67 18.76 -1.89
N VAL A 175 4.15 18.16 -0.82
CA VAL A 175 5.38 17.34 -0.83
C VAL A 175 5.25 16.18 -1.82
N GLY A 176 4.13 15.44 -1.80
CA GLY A 176 3.90 14.33 -2.73
C GLY A 176 3.89 14.75 -4.19
N ALA A 177 3.20 15.83 -4.53
CA ALA A 177 3.15 16.37 -5.90
C ALA A 177 4.49 16.96 -6.34
N SER A 178 5.31 17.50 -5.42
CA SER A 178 6.63 18.04 -5.72
C SER A 178 7.67 17.01 -6.14
N LEU A 179 7.41 15.72 -5.95
CA LEU A 179 8.29 14.61 -6.35
C LEU A 179 8.01 14.09 -7.78
N ILE A 180 7.01 14.64 -8.47
CA ILE A 180 6.66 14.23 -9.84
C ILE A 180 7.43 15.11 -10.83
N PRO A 181 8.38 14.58 -11.60
CA PRO A 181 9.06 15.35 -12.64
C PRO A 181 8.08 15.62 -13.80
N PHE A 182 8.23 16.75 -14.48
CA PHE A 182 7.35 17.15 -15.58
C PHE A 182 5.85 17.18 -15.24
N LEU A 183 5.51 17.52 -14.00
CA LEU A 183 4.12 17.63 -13.55
C LEU A 183 3.30 18.58 -14.43
N GLU A 184 3.91 19.66 -14.92
CA GLU A 184 3.31 20.66 -15.82
C GLU A 184 2.87 20.10 -17.17
N HIS A 185 3.35 18.93 -17.56
CA HIS A 185 2.99 18.23 -18.79
C HIS A 185 1.98 17.10 -18.61
N ASP A 186 1.53 16.90 -17.38
CA ASP A 186 0.53 15.87 -17.05
C ASP A 186 -0.84 16.50 -16.82
N GLU A 187 -1.87 15.78 -17.23
CA GLU A 187 -3.26 16.15 -16.95
C GLU A 187 -3.54 16.02 -15.44
N GLY A 188 -4.36 16.93 -14.88
CA GLY A 188 -4.56 17.08 -13.44
C GLY A 188 -5.04 15.83 -12.72
N HIS A 189 -6.00 15.07 -13.29
CA HIS A 189 -6.47 13.83 -12.69
C HIS A 189 -5.39 12.76 -12.66
N ARG A 190 -4.52 12.71 -13.67
CA ARG A 190 -3.38 11.77 -13.69
C ARG A 190 -2.31 12.15 -12.70
N ALA A 191 -2.04 13.44 -12.52
CA ALA A 191 -1.15 13.94 -11.49
C ALA A 191 -1.66 13.58 -10.07
N LEU A 192 -2.97 13.71 -9.82
CA LEU A 192 -3.61 13.28 -8.59
C LEU A 192 -3.41 11.77 -8.34
N MET A 193 -3.66 10.94 -9.35
CA MET A 193 -3.43 9.49 -9.26
C MET A 193 -1.95 9.18 -8.97
N GLY A 194 -1.02 9.83 -9.66
CA GLY A 194 0.42 9.68 -9.45
C GLY A 194 0.85 10.04 -8.04
N THR A 195 0.36 11.16 -7.52
CA THR A 195 0.65 11.60 -6.15
C THR A 195 0.12 10.60 -5.12
N ASN A 196 -1.11 10.11 -5.29
CA ASN A 196 -1.70 9.12 -4.40
C ASN A 196 -0.97 7.77 -4.44
N MET A 197 -0.52 7.33 -5.62
CA MET A 197 0.20 6.05 -5.77
C MET A 197 1.61 6.09 -5.18
N GLN A 198 2.31 7.21 -5.20
CA GLN A 198 3.61 7.34 -4.51
C GLN A 198 3.49 7.01 -3.01
N ARG A 199 2.39 7.36 -2.35
CA ARG A 199 2.15 7.02 -0.94
C ARG A 199 1.90 5.52 -0.70
N GLN A 200 1.55 4.76 -1.74
CA GLN A 200 1.29 3.32 -1.68
C GLN A 200 2.52 2.48 -2.10
N ALA A 201 3.63 3.11 -2.42
CA ALA A 201 4.84 2.41 -2.83
C ALA A 201 5.42 1.60 -1.66
N VAL A 202 5.79 0.35 -1.92
CA VAL A 202 6.41 -0.55 -0.95
C VAL A 202 7.92 -0.32 -0.92
N PRO A 203 8.56 -0.22 0.25
CA PRO A 203 10.02 -0.21 0.35
C PRO A 203 10.62 -1.49 -0.23
N LEU A 204 11.53 -1.33 -1.18
CA LEU A 204 12.24 -2.45 -1.78
C LEU A 204 13.46 -2.83 -0.95
N ILE A 205 13.96 -4.06 -1.11
CA ILE A 205 15.17 -4.54 -0.43
C ILE A 205 16.35 -3.64 -0.77
N GLU A 206 16.54 -3.36 -2.06
CA GLU A 206 17.50 -2.39 -2.56
C GLU A 206 16.74 -1.26 -3.23
N SER A 207 16.48 -0.18 -2.53
CA SER A 207 15.89 1.01 -3.11
C SER A 207 16.92 1.79 -3.93
N GLU A 208 16.46 2.46 -4.98
CA GLU A 208 17.29 3.26 -5.88
C GLU A 208 16.71 4.66 -6.02
N ARG A 209 17.56 5.68 -5.92
CA ARG A 209 17.13 7.05 -6.17
C ARG A 209 16.79 7.25 -7.65
N PRO A 210 15.80 8.11 -7.97
CA PRO A 210 15.41 8.34 -9.35
C PRO A 210 16.56 9.01 -10.14
N LEU A 211 16.80 8.55 -11.39
CA LEU A 211 17.70 9.23 -12.33
C LEU A 211 17.15 10.60 -12.72
N VAL A 212 15.82 10.69 -12.90
CA VAL A 212 15.13 11.94 -13.16
C VAL A 212 14.34 12.32 -11.90
N GLY A 213 14.89 13.23 -11.12
CA GLY A 213 14.29 13.76 -9.89
C GLY A 213 13.82 15.19 -10.04
N THR A 214 13.30 15.76 -8.97
CA THR A 214 12.83 17.16 -8.90
C THR A 214 13.68 18.03 -7.99
N GLY A 215 14.62 17.45 -7.24
CA GLY A 215 15.41 18.12 -6.22
C GLY A 215 14.70 18.25 -4.86
N ALA A 216 13.45 17.78 -4.74
CA ALA A 216 12.72 17.75 -3.48
C ALA A 216 12.96 16.47 -2.67
N GLU A 217 13.56 15.44 -3.28
CA GLU A 217 13.74 14.09 -2.72
C GLU A 217 14.55 14.11 -1.43
N TRP A 218 15.65 14.85 -1.40
CA TRP A 218 16.49 14.98 -0.20
C TRP A 218 15.72 15.61 0.96
N ARG A 219 15.03 16.72 0.69
CA ARG A 219 14.27 17.42 1.73
C ARG A 219 13.13 16.56 2.27
N ALA A 220 12.42 15.88 1.39
CA ALA A 220 11.34 14.97 1.78
C ALA A 220 11.84 13.81 2.65
N ALA A 221 12.99 13.22 2.31
CA ALA A 221 13.60 12.14 3.09
C ALA A 221 14.05 12.62 4.48
N VAL A 222 14.73 13.75 4.56
CA VAL A 222 15.21 14.33 5.83
C VAL A 222 14.05 14.71 6.75
N ASP A 223 13.04 15.40 6.22
CA ASP A 223 11.90 15.88 7.00
C ASP A 223 10.94 14.73 7.42
N SER A 224 11.04 13.54 6.81
CA SER A 224 10.30 12.35 7.25
C SER A 224 10.74 11.87 8.64
N GLY A 225 12.01 12.12 9.01
CA GLY A 225 12.60 11.63 10.25
C GLY A 225 13.10 10.18 10.18
N ASP A 226 12.98 9.51 9.03
CA ASP A 226 13.41 8.12 8.85
C ASP A 226 14.91 8.02 8.51
N VAL A 227 15.51 9.10 8.06
CA VAL A 227 16.95 9.24 7.81
C VAL A 227 17.61 9.79 9.07
N ILE A 228 18.68 9.15 9.52
CA ILE A 228 19.44 9.59 10.70
C ILE A 228 20.51 10.58 10.26
N LEU A 229 20.47 11.77 10.85
CA LEU A 229 21.43 12.84 10.63
C LEU A 229 22.33 13.04 11.84
N ALA A 230 23.56 13.48 11.58
CA ALA A 230 24.46 13.94 12.65
C ALA A 230 23.93 15.25 13.26
N GLU A 231 23.72 15.28 14.57
CA GLU A 231 23.28 16.49 15.29
C GLU A 231 24.41 17.51 15.43
N LYS A 232 25.64 17.02 15.61
CA LYS A 232 26.83 17.81 15.83
C LYS A 232 27.99 17.36 14.96
N PRO A 233 28.95 18.26 14.63
CA PRO A 233 30.16 17.86 13.93
C PRO A 233 31.05 17.00 14.84
N GLY A 234 31.72 16.00 14.25
CA GLY A 234 32.59 15.11 15.00
C GLY A 234 33.24 14.04 14.15
N VAL A 235 33.81 13.04 14.81
CA VAL A 235 34.46 11.88 14.18
C VAL A 235 33.72 10.62 14.62
N VAL A 236 33.43 9.76 13.67
CA VAL A 236 32.77 8.46 13.91
C VAL A 236 33.75 7.53 14.59
N THR A 237 33.38 7.02 15.76
CA THR A 237 34.26 6.15 16.58
C THR A 237 33.85 4.69 16.53
N TYR A 238 32.61 4.41 16.16
CA TYR A 238 32.11 3.03 16.08
C TYR A 238 30.88 2.95 15.19
N VAL A 239 30.86 2.00 14.27
CA VAL A 239 29.71 1.69 13.42
C VAL A 239 29.38 0.21 13.51
N SER A 240 28.13 -0.07 13.81
CA SER A 240 27.54 -1.42 13.72
C SER A 240 26.19 -1.36 13.04
N ALA A 241 25.58 -2.53 12.80
CA ALA A 241 24.24 -2.59 12.25
C ALA A 241 23.18 -1.93 13.14
N ASP A 242 23.42 -1.90 14.49
CA ASP A 242 22.44 -1.45 15.47
C ASP A 242 22.74 -0.06 16.04
N ILE A 243 24.01 0.35 16.07
CA ILE A 243 24.44 1.58 16.78
C ILE A 243 25.57 2.27 16.02
N ILE A 244 25.46 3.58 15.88
CA ILE A 244 26.52 4.47 15.42
C ILE A 244 26.91 5.37 16.60
N ARG A 245 28.22 5.53 16.86
CA ARG A 245 28.75 6.44 17.87
C ARG A 245 29.64 7.48 17.24
N VAL A 246 29.36 8.75 17.54
CA VAL A 246 30.13 9.90 17.06
C VAL A 246 30.71 10.63 18.25
N MET A 247 32.03 10.83 18.24
CA MET A 247 32.71 11.71 19.20
C MET A 247 32.66 13.13 18.64
N ASN A 248 31.85 13.97 19.22
CA ASN A 248 31.65 15.36 18.80
C ASN A 248 32.87 16.21 19.12
N ASP A 249 33.07 17.28 18.36
CA ASP A 249 34.19 18.24 18.57
C ASP A 249 34.12 18.94 19.95
N ASP A 250 32.96 18.95 20.59
CA ASP A 250 32.77 19.46 21.97
C ASP A 250 33.18 18.45 23.08
N GLY A 251 33.69 17.28 22.71
CA GLY A 251 34.11 16.22 23.63
C GLY A 251 32.95 15.32 24.14
N THR A 252 31.73 15.57 23.72
CA THR A 252 30.58 14.67 24.02
C THR A 252 30.50 13.52 23.04
N THR A 253 29.93 12.36 23.45
CA THR A 253 29.65 11.24 22.55
C THR A 253 28.18 11.15 22.28
N SER A 254 27.79 11.26 21.02
CA SER A 254 26.44 10.99 20.54
C SER A 254 26.32 9.54 20.12
N SER A 255 25.22 8.88 20.52
CA SER A 255 24.93 7.49 20.19
C SER A 255 23.59 7.40 19.47
N TYR A 256 23.60 6.93 18.23
CA TYR A 256 22.43 6.79 17.38
C TYR A 256 22.06 5.30 17.27
N LYS A 257 20.87 4.94 17.75
CA LYS A 257 20.34 3.58 17.68
C LYS A 257 19.58 3.40 16.38
N LEU A 258 19.91 2.36 15.62
CA LEU A 258 19.29 2.06 14.32
C LEU A 258 18.12 1.10 14.51
N ALA A 259 17.03 1.36 13.78
CA ALA A 259 15.90 0.44 13.71
C ALA A 259 16.21 -0.69 12.71
N LYS A 260 16.04 -1.93 13.15
CA LYS A 260 16.34 -3.12 12.34
C LYS A 260 15.11 -3.99 12.19
N PHE A 261 14.66 -4.21 10.95
CA PHE A 261 13.58 -5.13 10.58
C PHE A 261 12.33 -4.99 11.45
N LEU A 262 11.90 -3.74 11.70
CA LEU A 262 10.66 -3.46 12.43
C LEU A 262 9.46 -3.54 11.48
N ARG A 263 8.33 -3.98 12.01
CA ARG A 263 7.07 -3.96 11.29
C ARG A 263 6.47 -2.55 11.30
N SER A 264 6.09 -2.05 10.13
CA SER A 264 5.26 -0.85 10.03
C SER A 264 3.77 -1.17 10.21
N ASN A 265 2.94 -0.14 10.33
CA ASN A 265 1.49 -0.31 10.46
C ASN A 265 0.86 -1.08 9.27
N GLN A 266 1.43 -0.97 8.08
CA GLN A 266 0.99 -1.65 6.86
C GLN A 266 1.83 -2.89 6.54
N THR A 267 2.43 -3.54 7.53
CA THR A 267 3.25 -4.75 7.40
C THR A 267 4.53 -4.60 6.58
N THR A 268 4.88 -3.42 6.13
CA THR A 268 6.14 -3.20 5.40
C THR A 268 7.34 -3.21 6.35
N CYS A 269 8.51 -3.53 5.81
CA CYS A 269 9.75 -3.61 6.58
C CYS A 269 10.33 -2.21 6.83
N TYR A 270 10.55 -1.85 8.08
CA TYR A 270 11.27 -0.65 8.49
C TYR A 270 12.68 -1.03 8.92
N ASN A 271 13.67 -0.70 8.11
CA ASN A 271 15.06 -1.06 8.34
C ASN A 271 15.98 0.11 8.03
N GLN A 272 16.91 0.42 8.92
CA GLN A 272 17.90 1.48 8.74
C GLN A 272 19.28 0.88 8.48
N VAL A 273 20.01 1.45 7.51
CA VAL A 273 21.30 0.96 7.06
C VAL A 273 22.34 2.08 7.20
N PRO A 274 23.45 1.87 7.93
CA PRO A 274 24.51 2.87 8.05
C PRO A 274 25.20 3.11 6.71
N LEU A 275 25.53 4.38 6.42
CA LEU A 275 26.25 4.80 5.21
C LEU A 275 27.72 5.14 5.47
N ILE A 276 28.07 5.45 6.71
CA ILE A 276 29.37 5.97 7.13
C ILE A 276 30.29 4.85 7.63
N HIS A 277 31.58 5.13 7.65
CA HIS A 277 32.61 4.21 8.12
C HIS A 277 33.31 4.73 9.38
N ASP A 278 33.94 3.81 10.12
CA ASP A 278 34.73 4.17 11.29
C ASP A 278 35.86 5.14 10.92
N GLY A 279 36.06 6.17 11.73
CA GLY A 279 37.08 7.20 11.52
C GLY A 279 36.69 8.32 10.56
N GLU A 280 35.51 8.25 9.94
CA GLU A 280 35.01 9.29 9.05
C GLU A 280 34.63 10.55 9.83
N ARG A 281 34.96 11.73 9.27
CA ARG A 281 34.55 13.01 9.82
C ARG A 281 33.18 13.41 9.29
N VAL A 282 32.27 13.74 10.18
CA VAL A 282 30.91 14.16 9.87
C VAL A 282 30.67 15.58 10.34
N GLU A 283 29.87 16.33 9.58
CA GLU A 283 29.36 17.66 9.94
C GLU A 283 27.91 17.57 10.43
N ALA A 284 27.44 18.62 11.09
CA ALA A 284 26.02 18.67 11.47
C ALA A 284 25.13 18.63 10.21
N GLY A 285 24.15 17.71 10.18
CA GLY A 285 23.28 17.48 9.03
C GLY A 285 23.79 16.45 8.02
N THR A 286 24.99 15.86 8.25
CA THR A 286 25.47 14.73 7.43
C THR A 286 24.59 13.50 7.68
N VAL A 287 24.22 12.79 6.61
CA VAL A 287 23.44 11.54 6.68
C VAL A 287 24.33 10.43 7.24
N LEU A 288 23.93 9.86 8.38
CA LEU A 288 24.61 8.75 9.06
C LEU A 288 24.05 7.39 8.61
N ALA A 289 22.74 7.30 8.47
CA ALA A 289 22.07 6.08 8.04
C ALA A 289 20.84 6.39 7.19
N ASP A 290 20.63 5.57 6.15
CA ASP A 290 19.41 5.57 5.35
C ASP A 290 18.28 4.82 6.04
N GLY A 291 17.04 5.30 5.84
CA GLY A 291 15.81 4.62 6.26
C GLY A 291 15.21 3.71 5.16
N PRO A 292 13.99 3.22 5.38
CA PRO A 292 13.26 2.50 4.34
C PRO A 292 12.98 3.41 3.14
N ALA A 293 13.02 2.88 1.93
CA ALA A 293 12.79 3.62 0.69
C ALA A 293 13.59 4.94 0.60
N THR A 294 14.85 4.92 1.05
CA THR A 294 15.80 6.02 0.90
C THR A 294 17.16 5.50 0.44
N GLN A 295 17.89 6.30 -0.31
CA GLN A 295 19.25 6.01 -0.77
C GLN A 295 20.08 7.28 -0.71
N LYS A 296 21.19 7.25 0.04
CA LYS A 296 22.10 8.40 0.25
C LYS A 296 21.38 9.66 0.74
N GLY A 297 20.38 9.47 1.58
CA GLY A 297 19.57 10.56 2.13
C GLY A 297 18.52 11.13 1.18
N GLU A 298 18.34 10.57 0.00
CA GLU A 298 17.28 10.95 -0.95
C GLU A 298 16.13 9.92 -0.95
N MET A 299 14.91 10.38 -1.18
CA MET A 299 13.74 9.50 -1.31
C MET A 299 13.90 8.55 -2.50
N ALA A 300 13.76 7.25 -2.25
CA ALA A 300 13.94 6.19 -3.22
C ALA A 300 12.76 5.20 -3.14
N LEU A 301 11.65 5.56 -3.80
CA LEU A 301 10.37 4.80 -3.72
C LEU A 301 10.30 3.61 -4.69
N GLY A 302 11.24 3.48 -5.62
CA GLY A 302 11.20 2.45 -6.67
C GLY A 302 12.55 2.18 -7.31
N LYS A 303 12.54 1.76 -8.57
CA LYS A 303 13.71 1.44 -9.40
C LYS A 303 13.65 2.11 -10.76
N ASN A 304 14.82 2.48 -11.29
CA ASN A 304 14.97 2.95 -12.67
C ASN A 304 15.07 1.74 -13.60
N LEU A 305 14.10 1.54 -14.49
CA LEU A 305 14.01 0.38 -15.36
C LEU A 305 14.01 0.80 -16.83
N LEU A 306 14.61 -0.04 -17.69
CA LEU A 306 14.62 0.16 -19.13
C LEU A 306 13.27 -0.22 -19.71
N ILE A 307 12.55 0.76 -20.25
CA ILE A 307 11.17 0.61 -20.74
C ILE A 307 11.10 0.83 -22.23
N ALA A 308 10.33 -0.01 -22.91
CA ALA A 308 9.93 0.16 -24.30
C ALA A 308 8.42 0.38 -24.41
N PHE A 309 8.01 1.40 -25.14
CA PHE A 309 6.60 1.64 -25.47
C PHE A 309 6.23 0.93 -26.77
N MET A 310 5.75 -0.30 -26.66
CA MET A 310 5.34 -1.11 -27.79
C MET A 310 4.22 -2.07 -27.43
N PRO A 311 3.26 -2.35 -28.33
CA PRO A 311 2.34 -3.45 -28.16
C PRO A 311 3.08 -4.80 -28.36
N TRP A 312 2.77 -5.81 -27.55
CA TRP A 312 3.39 -7.11 -27.70
C TRP A 312 2.36 -8.23 -27.57
N ASN A 313 1.99 -8.84 -28.67
CA ASN A 313 1.07 -9.97 -28.77
C ASN A 313 -0.26 -9.83 -28.00
N GLY A 314 -0.69 -8.62 -27.71
CA GLY A 314 -1.88 -8.32 -26.89
C GLY A 314 -1.74 -8.53 -25.39
N TYR A 315 -0.60 -9.00 -24.89
CA TYR A 315 -0.39 -9.24 -23.45
C TYR A 315 -0.20 -7.96 -22.61
N ASN A 316 -0.04 -6.81 -23.24
CA ASN A 316 -0.04 -5.50 -22.58
C ASN A 316 -1.23 -4.62 -22.95
N TYR A 317 -2.34 -5.23 -23.38
CA TYR A 317 -3.61 -4.56 -23.64
C TYR A 317 -4.23 -4.03 -22.35
N GLU A 318 -4.85 -2.85 -22.40
CA GLU A 318 -5.54 -2.21 -21.27
C GLU A 318 -4.71 -2.12 -19.97
N ASP A 319 -3.55 -1.45 -20.02
CA ASP A 319 -2.66 -1.22 -18.87
C ASP A 319 -2.01 -2.48 -18.29
N ALA A 320 -2.09 -3.60 -18.97
CA ALA A 320 -1.30 -4.75 -18.60
C ALA A 320 0.19 -4.48 -18.88
N VAL A 321 1.04 -5.01 -18.03
CA VAL A 321 2.49 -4.81 -18.08
C VAL A 321 3.17 -6.14 -18.29
N ILE A 322 4.16 -6.17 -19.18
CA ILE A 322 5.04 -7.34 -19.37
C ILE A 322 6.40 -6.98 -18.79
N ILE A 323 6.93 -7.85 -17.96
CA ILE A 323 8.25 -7.68 -17.33
C ILE A 323 9.20 -8.80 -17.70
N SER A 324 10.49 -8.51 -17.64
CA SER A 324 11.56 -9.49 -17.81
C SER A 324 11.72 -10.35 -16.55
N GLN A 325 12.03 -11.64 -16.74
CA GLN A 325 12.38 -12.56 -15.66
C GLN A 325 13.65 -12.13 -14.91
N ARG A 326 14.54 -11.35 -15.53
CA ARG A 326 15.72 -10.77 -14.90
C ARG A 326 15.35 -9.99 -13.63
N LEU A 327 14.25 -9.21 -13.65
CA LEU A 327 13.79 -8.44 -12.49
C LEU A 327 13.41 -9.32 -11.29
N VAL A 328 12.97 -10.55 -11.56
CA VAL A 328 12.64 -11.53 -10.51
C VAL A 328 13.90 -12.24 -10.01
N GLN A 329 14.83 -12.57 -10.91
CA GLN A 329 16.08 -13.27 -10.58
C GLN A 329 17.01 -12.40 -9.74
N ASP A 330 17.17 -11.12 -10.12
CA ASP A 330 18.06 -10.15 -9.48
C ASP A 330 17.42 -9.47 -8.26
N ASP A 331 16.24 -9.93 -7.81
CA ASP A 331 15.49 -9.34 -6.68
C ASP A 331 15.27 -7.81 -6.78
N THR A 332 15.21 -7.28 -8.02
CA THR A 332 15.14 -5.84 -8.27
C THR A 332 13.90 -5.18 -7.65
N LEU A 333 12.74 -5.86 -7.71
CA LEU A 333 11.46 -5.39 -7.18
C LEU A 333 10.99 -6.22 -5.98
N SER A 334 11.89 -6.91 -5.31
CA SER A 334 11.56 -7.72 -4.14
C SER A 334 11.40 -6.86 -2.89
N SER A 335 10.50 -7.26 -2.01
CA SER A 335 10.18 -6.55 -0.78
C SER A 335 10.04 -7.52 0.39
N ILE A 336 10.25 -7.02 1.60
CA ILE A 336 10.07 -7.77 2.83
C ILE A 336 8.81 -7.28 3.52
N HIS A 337 7.94 -8.22 3.91
CA HIS A 337 6.73 -7.96 4.68
C HIS A 337 6.80 -8.68 6.00
N ILE A 338 6.39 -8.02 7.08
CA ILE A 338 6.44 -8.56 8.43
C ILE A 338 5.01 -8.62 8.97
N GLU A 339 4.52 -9.84 9.20
CA GLU A 339 3.22 -10.08 9.80
C GLU A 339 3.36 -10.29 11.31
N GLU A 340 2.34 -9.87 12.05
CA GLU A 340 2.27 -10.02 13.51
C GLU A 340 1.09 -10.90 13.87
N TYR A 341 1.37 -11.96 14.62
CA TYR A 341 0.36 -12.87 15.14
C TYR A 341 0.39 -12.81 16.66
N GLU A 342 -0.78 -12.57 17.26
CA GLU A 342 -0.92 -12.37 18.68
C GLU A 342 -1.85 -13.44 19.28
N ILE A 343 -1.48 -13.96 20.44
CA ILE A 343 -2.31 -14.85 21.22
C ILE A 343 -2.27 -14.46 22.71
N ASP A 344 -3.45 -14.48 23.33
CA ASP A 344 -3.63 -14.20 24.74
C ASP A 344 -3.90 -15.50 25.53
N ALA A 345 -3.29 -15.66 26.69
CA ALA A 345 -3.69 -16.64 27.68
C ALA A 345 -4.55 -15.95 28.74
N ARG A 346 -5.84 -16.31 28.79
CA ARG A 346 -6.83 -15.68 29.67
C ARG A 346 -7.21 -16.57 30.83
N GLU A 347 -7.67 -15.95 31.90
CA GLU A 347 -8.29 -16.66 33.00
C GLU A 347 -9.78 -16.88 32.69
N THR A 348 -10.18 -18.14 32.51
CA THR A 348 -11.56 -18.51 32.24
C THR A 348 -12.25 -19.02 33.52
N LYS A 349 -13.59 -19.07 33.55
CA LYS A 349 -14.36 -19.60 34.68
C LYS A 349 -14.07 -21.07 34.98
N LEU A 350 -13.50 -21.82 34.03
CA LEU A 350 -13.19 -23.24 34.13
C LEU A 350 -11.70 -23.51 34.50
N GLY A 351 -10.89 -22.48 34.57
CA GLY A 351 -9.47 -22.53 34.85
C GLY A 351 -8.69 -21.56 33.95
N ALA A 352 -7.44 -21.35 34.20
CA ALA A 352 -6.55 -20.55 33.39
C ALA A 352 -6.17 -21.29 32.09
N GLU A 353 -6.14 -20.58 30.98
CA GLU A 353 -5.52 -21.08 29.75
C GLU A 353 -4.00 -21.19 29.96
N GLU A 354 -3.39 -22.19 29.39
CA GLU A 354 -1.99 -22.50 29.61
C GLU A 354 -1.26 -22.60 28.26
N ILE A 355 -0.10 -21.93 28.17
CA ILE A 355 0.78 -22.04 27.00
C ILE A 355 1.73 -23.21 27.26
N THR A 356 1.67 -24.23 26.39
CA THR A 356 2.41 -25.46 26.57
C THR A 356 2.74 -26.13 25.24
N ARG A 357 3.81 -26.92 25.21
CA ARG A 357 4.16 -27.79 24.09
C ARG A 357 3.34 -29.10 24.09
N ASP A 358 2.77 -29.50 25.23
CA ASP A 358 2.00 -30.74 25.38
C ASP A 358 0.56 -30.51 24.87
N LEU A 359 0.36 -30.70 23.58
CA LEU A 359 -0.90 -30.50 22.89
C LEU A 359 -1.62 -31.82 22.66
N PRO A 360 -2.95 -31.90 22.91
CA PRO A 360 -3.71 -33.11 22.64
C PRO A 360 -3.86 -33.31 21.11
N ASN A 361 -3.73 -34.57 20.67
CA ASN A 361 -3.94 -35.01 19.27
C ASN A 361 -3.01 -34.36 18.22
N VAL A 362 -1.81 -33.94 18.64
CA VAL A 362 -0.81 -33.35 17.75
C VAL A 362 0.42 -34.25 17.69
N GLY A 363 0.93 -34.55 16.49
CA GLY A 363 2.15 -35.34 16.30
C GLY A 363 3.40 -34.59 16.74
N GLU A 364 4.47 -35.33 17.06
CA GLU A 364 5.76 -34.74 17.48
C GLU A 364 6.40 -33.88 16.38
N ASP A 365 6.16 -34.19 15.14
CA ASP A 365 6.67 -33.42 13.99
C ASP A 365 6.10 -31.99 13.94
N ALA A 366 4.82 -31.83 14.25
CA ALA A 366 4.16 -30.52 14.24
C ALA A 366 4.63 -29.59 15.39
N VAL A 367 5.19 -30.16 16.46
CA VAL A 367 5.73 -29.40 17.60
C VAL A 367 7.26 -29.33 17.59
N ALA A 368 7.93 -29.82 16.55
CA ALA A 368 9.39 -29.85 16.45
C ALA A 368 10.05 -28.48 16.56
N ASN A 369 9.39 -27.44 16.02
CA ASN A 369 9.88 -26.06 16.03
C ASN A 369 9.51 -25.28 17.29
N LEU A 370 8.73 -25.87 18.22
CA LEU A 370 8.38 -25.25 19.48
C LEU A 370 9.46 -25.50 20.54
N ASP A 371 9.70 -24.53 21.39
CA ASP A 371 10.55 -24.68 22.58
C ASP A 371 9.82 -25.43 23.70
N GLU A 372 10.49 -25.62 24.86
CA GLU A 372 9.91 -26.31 26.02
C GLU A 372 8.68 -25.59 26.58
N ARG A 373 8.53 -24.30 26.34
CA ARG A 373 7.40 -23.49 26.79
C ARG A 373 6.23 -23.50 25.80
N GLY A 374 6.38 -24.12 24.62
CA GLY A 374 5.36 -24.18 23.59
C GLY A 374 5.35 -22.96 22.64
N ILE A 375 6.43 -22.20 22.60
CA ILE A 375 6.59 -21.02 21.72
C ILE A 375 7.55 -21.38 20.59
N ILE A 376 7.26 -20.90 19.38
CA ILE A 376 8.12 -21.17 18.22
C ILE A 376 9.49 -20.50 18.36
N ARG A 377 10.55 -21.18 17.92
CA ARG A 377 11.91 -20.65 17.94
C ARG A 377 12.12 -19.59 16.88
N ILE A 378 12.93 -18.60 17.17
CA ILE A 378 13.37 -17.59 16.20
C ILE A 378 14.22 -18.26 15.12
N GLY A 379 13.99 -17.90 13.85
CA GLY A 379 14.65 -18.47 12.67
C GLY A 379 13.97 -19.72 12.11
N ALA A 380 12.85 -20.17 12.68
CA ALA A 380 12.06 -21.25 12.10
C ALA A 380 11.36 -20.80 10.82
N GLU A 381 11.44 -21.61 9.78
CA GLU A 381 10.60 -21.46 8.60
C GLU A 381 9.23 -22.07 8.91
N VAL A 382 8.17 -21.38 8.53
CA VAL A 382 6.79 -21.76 8.81
C VAL A 382 5.94 -21.73 7.55
N GLU A 383 5.03 -22.69 7.48
CA GLU A 383 4.04 -22.83 6.42
C GLU A 383 2.62 -22.71 7.00
N ALA A 384 1.62 -22.63 6.10
CA ALA A 384 0.22 -22.58 6.51
C ALA A 384 -0.17 -23.80 7.35
N GLY A 385 -0.79 -23.56 8.51
CA GLY A 385 -1.20 -24.63 9.45
C GLY A 385 -0.18 -24.95 10.55
N ASP A 386 1.07 -24.50 10.43
CA ASP A 386 2.09 -24.72 11.47
C ASP A 386 1.73 -24.01 12.78
N ILE A 387 2.09 -24.62 13.90
CA ILE A 387 1.82 -24.09 15.23
C ILE A 387 2.88 -23.05 15.59
N LEU A 388 2.44 -21.82 15.85
CA LEU A 388 3.29 -20.73 16.34
C LEU A 388 3.41 -20.73 17.87
N VAL A 389 2.28 -20.89 18.54
CA VAL A 389 2.22 -20.95 20.00
C VAL A 389 1.22 -22.02 20.41
N GLY A 390 1.68 -23.00 21.16
CA GLY A 390 0.82 -24.04 21.70
C GLY A 390 0.03 -23.54 22.90
N LYS A 391 -1.30 -23.54 22.83
CA LYS A 391 -2.21 -23.15 23.91
C LYS A 391 -3.28 -24.21 24.13
N VAL A 392 -3.60 -24.48 25.38
CA VAL A 392 -4.69 -25.36 25.77
C VAL A 392 -5.69 -24.62 26.65
N THR A 393 -6.96 -24.86 26.40
CA THR A 393 -8.07 -24.26 27.14
C THR A 393 -8.84 -25.37 27.88
N PRO A 394 -9.15 -25.21 29.20
CA PRO A 394 -9.93 -26.18 29.93
C PRO A 394 -11.35 -26.38 29.38
N LYS A 395 -11.78 -27.65 29.20
CA LYS A 395 -13.17 -27.98 28.82
C LYS A 395 -14.07 -28.06 30.06
N GLY A 396 -15.35 -27.72 29.89
CA GLY A 396 -16.38 -27.92 30.93
C GLY A 396 -16.85 -29.38 31.02
N GLU A 397 -17.27 -29.81 32.18
CA GLU A 397 -17.73 -31.20 32.45
C GLU A 397 -18.96 -31.62 31.63
N THR A 398 -19.68 -30.68 31.03
CA THR A 398 -20.94 -30.92 30.28
C THR A 398 -20.73 -31.39 28.85
N GLU A 399 -19.52 -31.34 28.31
CA GLU A 399 -19.21 -31.63 26.90
C GLU A 399 -18.62 -33.03 26.64
N LEU A 400 -18.55 -33.90 27.64
CA LEU A 400 -18.06 -35.26 27.45
C LEU A 400 -19.07 -36.14 26.74
N THR A 401 -18.69 -36.77 25.63
CA THR A 401 -19.52 -37.79 24.99
C THR A 401 -19.70 -38.98 25.91
N PRO A 402 -20.81 -39.76 25.78
CA PRO A 402 -21.03 -40.95 26.61
C PRO A 402 -19.88 -41.95 26.53
N GLU A 403 -19.22 -42.09 25.37
CA GLU A 403 -18.06 -42.97 25.14
C GLU A 403 -16.83 -42.46 25.86
N GLU A 404 -16.53 -41.18 25.85
CA GLU A 404 -15.41 -40.58 26.59
C GLU A 404 -15.61 -40.71 28.09
N ARG A 405 -16.84 -40.59 28.58
CA ARG A 405 -17.21 -40.78 29.98
C ARG A 405 -16.98 -42.24 30.40
N LEU A 406 -17.29 -43.19 29.52
CA LEU A 406 -17.06 -44.60 29.73
C LEU A 406 -15.56 -44.98 29.73
N LEU A 407 -14.79 -44.46 28.76
CA LEU A 407 -13.35 -44.63 28.68
C LEU A 407 -12.66 -44.08 29.91
N ARG A 408 -13.07 -42.92 30.42
CA ARG A 408 -12.58 -42.30 31.64
C ARG A 408 -12.85 -43.20 32.89
N ALA A 409 -14.00 -43.86 32.93
CA ALA A 409 -14.34 -44.78 34.00
C ALA A 409 -13.56 -46.09 33.96
N ILE A 410 -13.21 -46.57 32.78
CA ILE A 410 -12.48 -47.87 32.60
C ILE A 410 -10.96 -47.74 32.77
N PHE A 411 -10.37 -46.68 32.23
CA PHE A 411 -8.92 -46.53 32.21
C PHE A 411 -8.34 -45.68 33.35
N GLY A 412 -9.20 -45.04 34.17
CA GLY A 412 -8.77 -44.30 35.36
C GLY A 412 -7.82 -43.14 35.10
N GLU A 413 -7.58 -42.81 33.82
CA GLU A 413 -6.72 -41.73 33.42
C GLU A 413 -7.40 -40.40 33.63
N LYS A 414 -6.71 -39.52 34.32
CA LYS A 414 -6.94 -38.06 34.21
C LYS A 414 -6.53 -37.64 32.79
N SER A 415 -7.37 -37.97 31.78
CA SER A 415 -7.27 -37.26 30.50
C SER A 415 -7.47 -35.80 30.86
N ARG A 416 -6.48 -34.97 30.65
CA ARG A 416 -6.57 -33.51 30.82
C ARG A 416 -7.75 -33.06 29.96
N GLU A 417 -8.76 -32.53 30.60
CA GLU A 417 -9.95 -31.99 29.95
C GLU A 417 -9.62 -30.64 29.29
N VAL A 418 -8.73 -30.70 28.32
CA VAL A 418 -8.26 -29.49 27.62
C VAL A 418 -8.52 -29.61 26.14
N ARG A 419 -8.84 -28.46 25.52
CA ARG A 419 -9.01 -28.29 24.09
C ARG A 419 -7.78 -27.57 23.54
N ASP A 420 -7.29 -27.98 22.38
CA ASP A 420 -6.27 -27.24 21.63
C ASP A 420 -6.85 -25.94 21.07
N THR A 421 -6.25 -24.82 21.49
CA THR A 421 -6.57 -23.47 21.01
C THR A 421 -5.30 -22.75 20.57
N SER A 422 -4.34 -23.50 20.04
CA SER A 422 -3.05 -23.02 19.61
C SER A 422 -3.17 -21.99 18.47
N LEU A 423 -2.25 -21.03 18.47
CA LEU A 423 -2.10 -20.09 17.36
C LEU A 423 -1.40 -20.81 16.20
N ARG A 424 -2.06 -20.86 15.06
CA ARG A 424 -1.52 -21.46 13.83
C ARG A 424 -1.34 -20.41 12.76
N VAL A 425 -0.40 -20.66 11.84
CA VAL A 425 -0.20 -19.81 10.66
C VAL A 425 -1.45 -19.89 9.77
N PRO A 426 -2.06 -18.74 9.41
CA PRO A 426 -3.24 -18.71 8.53
C PRO A 426 -2.95 -19.31 7.16
N HIS A 427 -4.01 -19.78 6.50
CA HIS A 427 -3.92 -20.33 5.15
C HIS A 427 -3.41 -19.27 4.14
N GLY A 428 -2.41 -19.66 3.34
CA GLY A 428 -1.78 -18.79 2.34
C GLY A 428 -0.64 -17.93 2.87
N GLU A 429 -0.28 -18.05 4.15
CA GLU A 429 0.84 -17.35 4.75
C GLU A 429 2.04 -18.29 4.94
N THR A 430 3.23 -17.81 4.66
CA THR A 430 4.50 -18.52 4.84
C THR A 430 5.57 -17.54 5.27
N GLY A 431 6.67 -17.99 5.82
CA GLY A 431 7.78 -17.09 6.12
C GLY A 431 8.74 -17.62 7.15
N THR A 432 9.56 -16.72 7.70
CA THR A 432 10.55 -17.03 8.73
C THR A 432 10.27 -16.22 9.98
N VAL A 433 10.28 -16.85 11.15
CA VAL A 433 10.10 -16.16 12.43
C VAL A 433 11.33 -15.31 12.74
N ILE A 434 11.15 -14.00 12.85
CA ILE A 434 12.25 -13.05 13.11
C ILE A 434 12.32 -12.60 14.57
N ALA A 435 11.18 -12.53 15.26
CA ALA A 435 11.11 -12.09 16.64
C ALA A 435 9.91 -12.71 17.35
N VAL A 436 10.04 -12.90 18.64
CA VAL A 436 8.94 -13.28 19.54
C VAL A 436 8.99 -12.34 20.74
N LYS A 437 7.87 -11.69 21.05
CA LYS A 437 7.72 -10.85 22.24
C LYS A 437 6.73 -11.52 23.20
N GLU A 438 7.19 -11.86 24.37
CA GLU A 438 6.38 -12.34 25.46
C GLU A 438 6.12 -11.20 26.43
N ILE A 439 4.87 -10.97 26.81
CA ILE A 439 4.45 -9.94 27.74
C ILE A 439 3.68 -10.63 28.85
N THR A 440 4.29 -10.72 30.03
CA THR A 440 3.64 -11.25 31.24
C THR A 440 3.01 -10.11 32.03
N ARG A 441 2.15 -10.44 32.98
CA ARG A 441 1.53 -9.43 33.87
C ARG A 441 2.58 -8.69 34.72
N GLU A 442 3.66 -9.36 35.09
CA GLU A 442 4.75 -8.78 35.86
C GLU A 442 5.55 -7.79 35.05
N ASP A 443 5.93 -8.16 33.81
CA ASP A 443 6.64 -7.26 32.88
C ASP A 443 5.81 -6.06 32.47
N ALA A 444 4.50 -6.24 32.27
CA ALA A 444 3.57 -5.16 31.91
C ALA A 444 3.44 -4.10 33.00
N GLU A 445 3.54 -4.49 34.28
CA GLU A 445 3.55 -3.52 35.40
C GLU A 445 4.86 -2.72 35.47
N GLU A 446 6.00 -3.33 35.10
CA GLU A 446 7.32 -2.66 35.09
C GLU A 446 7.49 -1.72 33.88
N ASP A 447 7.10 -2.16 32.68
CA ASP A 447 7.27 -1.37 31.44
C ASP A 447 6.14 -0.38 31.19
N GLY A 448 5.03 -0.45 31.94
CA GLY A 448 3.87 0.43 31.79
C GLY A 448 2.97 0.03 30.61
N ASP A 449 3.16 -1.16 30.04
CA ASP A 449 2.26 -1.77 29.06
C ASP A 449 1.01 -2.27 29.78
N GLU A 450 -0.20 -1.89 29.32
CA GLU A 450 -1.44 -2.38 29.92
C GLU A 450 -1.90 -3.64 29.18
N LEU A 451 -1.82 -4.80 29.86
CA LEU A 451 -2.53 -6.00 29.39
C LEU A 451 -4.04 -5.84 29.53
N PRO A 452 -4.83 -6.37 28.62
CA PRO A 452 -6.29 -6.39 28.74
C PRO A 452 -6.74 -7.09 30.04
N ASN A 453 -7.88 -6.69 30.60
CA ASN A 453 -8.40 -7.28 31.81
C ASN A 453 -8.64 -8.79 31.64
N GLY A 454 -8.09 -9.60 32.56
CA GLY A 454 -8.24 -11.05 32.55
C GLY A 454 -7.19 -11.80 31.71
N VAL A 455 -6.28 -11.10 31.06
CA VAL A 455 -5.13 -11.71 30.34
C VAL A 455 -3.96 -11.87 31.30
N ASN A 456 -3.40 -13.07 31.39
CA ASN A 456 -2.24 -13.38 32.21
C ASN A 456 -0.93 -13.25 31.44
N GLN A 457 -0.95 -13.64 30.16
CA GLN A 457 0.21 -13.65 29.28
C GLN A 457 -0.24 -13.38 27.85
N MET A 458 0.55 -12.61 27.12
CA MET A 458 0.35 -12.30 25.70
C MET A 458 1.64 -12.62 24.96
N ILE A 459 1.52 -13.33 23.85
CA ILE A 459 2.67 -13.64 23.00
C ILE A 459 2.40 -13.07 21.60
N ARG A 460 3.39 -12.31 21.09
CA ARG A 460 3.40 -11.79 19.72
C ARG A 460 4.53 -12.44 18.95
N VAL A 461 4.20 -13.04 17.83
CA VAL A 461 5.15 -13.68 16.92
C VAL A 461 5.22 -12.86 15.64
N TYR A 462 6.44 -12.49 15.23
CA TYR A 462 6.68 -11.72 14.01
C TYR A 462 7.27 -12.64 12.95
N ILE A 463 6.60 -12.71 11.80
CA ILE A 463 7.00 -13.54 10.65
C ILE A 463 7.35 -12.64 9.49
N ALA A 464 8.57 -12.77 8.98
CA ALA A 464 9.02 -12.05 7.78
C ALA A 464 8.80 -12.90 6.53
N GLN A 465 8.23 -12.28 5.52
CA GLN A 465 8.03 -12.85 4.19
C GLN A 465 8.87 -12.11 3.17
N HIS A 466 9.63 -12.85 2.38
CA HIS A 466 10.34 -12.31 1.22
C HIS A 466 9.46 -12.47 -0.01
N ARG A 467 8.92 -11.36 -0.52
CA ARG A 467 7.98 -11.35 -1.65
C ARG A 467 8.67 -10.85 -2.92
N LYS A 468 8.91 -11.75 -3.85
CA LYS A 468 9.33 -11.42 -5.22
C LYS A 468 8.16 -10.86 -6.01
N ILE A 469 8.47 -10.14 -7.07
CA ILE A 469 7.44 -9.64 -7.98
C ILE A 469 6.81 -10.81 -8.75
N THR A 470 5.50 -10.85 -8.82
CA THR A 470 4.72 -11.93 -9.47
C THR A 470 3.67 -11.38 -10.44
N GLN A 471 3.12 -12.26 -11.26
CA GLN A 471 1.97 -11.94 -12.12
C GLN A 471 0.77 -11.54 -11.25
N GLY A 472 0.09 -10.46 -11.64
CA GLY A 472 -1.02 -9.91 -10.88
C GLY A 472 -0.63 -8.79 -9.92
N ASP A 473 0.64 -8.59 -9.62
CA ASP A 473 1.12 -7.46 -8.84
C ASP A 473 0.98 -6.16 -9.61
N LYS A 474 0.73 -5.07 -8.89
CA LYS A 474 0.49 -3.75 -9.47
C LYS A 474 1.75 -2.91 -9.45
N LEU A 475 2.13 -2.41 -10.63
CA LEU A 475 3.20 -1.44 -10.81
C LEU A 475 2.62 -0.08 -11.22
N SER A 476 3.34 0.98 -10.94
CA SER A 476 3.04 2.32 -11.45
C SER A 476 4.30 3.15 -11.66
N GLY A 477 4.22 4.13 -12.57
CA GLY A 477 5.14 5.26 -12.57
C GLY A 477 4.64 6.37 -11.65
N ARG A 478 5.27 7.56 -11.78
CA ARG A 478 4.88 8.76 -11.02
C ARG A 478 3.79 9.61 -11.69
N HIS A 479 3.40 9.28 -12.93
CA HIS A 479 2.50 10.06 -13.78
C HIS A 479 1.08 9.51 -13.87
N GLY A 480 0.65 8.74 -12.88
CA GLY A 480 -0.67 8.11 -12.88
C GLY A 480 -0.80 6.91 -13.83
N ASN A 481 0.29 6.47 -14.43
CA ASN A 481 0.37 5.28 -15.27
C ASN A 481 0.47 4.03 -14.40
N LYS A 482 -0.65 3.40 -14.10
CA LYS A 482 -0.76 2.17 -13.32
C LYS A 482 -1.02 0.97 -14.20
N GLY A 483 -0.45 -0.16 -13.87
CA GLY A 483 -0.69 -1.40 -14.60
C GLY A 483 -0.48 -2.63 -13.74
N VAL A 484 -1.08 -3.74 -14.17
CA VAL A 484 -0.96 -5.04 -13.52
C VAL A 484 -0.09 -5.94 -14.39
N ILE A 485 0.83 -6.66 -13.77
CA ILE A 485 1.70 -7.60 -14.48
C ILE A 485 0.88 -8.74 -15.05
N SER A 486 0.87 -8.85 -16.37
CA SER A 486 0.19 -9.92 -17.09
C SER A 486 1.07 -11.12 -17.33
N ARG A 487 2.35 -10.87 -17.64
CA ARG A 487 3.32 -11.93 -17.98
C ARG A 487 4.72 -11.57 -17.54
N ILE A 488 5.47 -12.58 -17.15
CA ILE A 488 6.92 -12.53 -16.91
C ILE A 488 7.54 -13.36 -18.01
N LEU A 489 8.37 -12.73 -18.85
CA LEU A 489 9.04 -13.39 -19.97
C LEU A 489 10.48 -13.72 -19.61
N PRO A 490 11.01 -14.85 -20.09
CA PRO A 490 12.44 -15.12 -20.06
C PRO A 490 13.22 -13.98 -20.69
N GLU A 491 14.44 -13.73 -20.22
CA GLU A 491 15.29 -12.64 -20.70
C GLU A 491 15.58 -12.76 -22.22
N GLU A 492 15.76 -13.98 -22.71
CA GLU A 492 16.00 -14.31 -24.12
C GLU A 492 14.84 -13.92 -25.04
N ASP A 493 13.61 -13.97 -24.53
CA ASP A 493 12.40 -13.67 -25.31
C ASP A 493 12.07 -12.17 -25.33
N MET A 494 12.73 -11.38 -24.46
CA MET A 494 12.52 -9.94 -24.41
C MET A 494 13.11 -9.24 -25.63
N PRO A 495 12.49 -8.16 -26.13
CA PRO A 495 13.12 -7.30 -27.11
C PRO A 495 14.43 -6.72 -26.58
N PHE A 496 15.42 -6.58 -27.45
CA PHE A 496 16.74 -6.08 -27.06
C PHE A 496 17.25 -4.99 -28.00
N LEU A 497 18.14 -4.15 -27.47
CA LEU A 497 18.82 -3.09 -28.20
C LEU A 497 19.93 -3.65 -29.09
N ALA A 498 20.51 -2.83 -29.97
CA ALA A 498 21.57 -3.23 -30.89
C ALA A 498 22.86 -3.70 -30.19
N ASP A 499 23.08 -3.29 -28.94
CA ASP A 499 24.20 -3.75 -28.08
C ASP A 499 23.90 -5.09 -27.36
N GLY A 500 22.70 -5.65 -27.54
CA GLY A 500 22.25 -6.86 -26.88
C GLY A 500 21.58 -6.65 -25.52
N THR A 501 21.44 -5.42 -25.02
CA THR A 501 20.77 -5.14 -23.75
C THR A 501 19.26 -5.40 -23.84
N PRO A 502 18.70 -6.34 -23.06
CA PRO A 502 17.26 -6.62 -23.08
C PRO A 502 16.47 -5.53 -22.36
N VAL A 503 15.25 -5.30 -22.83
CA VAL A 503 14.30 -4.38 -22.20
C VAL A 503 13.73 -5.01 -20.92
N ASP A 504 13.57 -4.22 -19.86
CA ASP A 504 13.02 -4.70 -18.59
C ASP A 504 11.50 -4.77 -18.58
N ILE A 505 10.85 -3.76 -19.16
CA ILE A 505 9.40 -3.61 -19.16
C ILE A 505 8.89 -3.19 -20.53
N MET A 506 7.78 -3.78 -20.97
CA MET A 506 7.04 -3.34 -22.15
C MET A 506 5.69 -2.75 -21.75
N LEU A 507 5.48 -1.47 -22.10
CA LEU A 507 4.24 -0.75 -21.88
C LEU A 507 3.49 -0.51 -23.19
N ASN A 508 2.16 -0.54 -23.14
CA ASN A 508 1.33 -0.25 -24.30
C ASN A 508 1.31 1.27 -24.57
N PRO A 509 1.69 1.73 -25.76
CA PRO A 509 1.66 3.14 -26.12
C PRO A 509 0.24 3.74 -26.17
N LEU A 510 -0.81 2.92 -26.36
CA LEU A 510 -2.20 3.37 -26.33
C LEU A 510 -2.64 3.92 -24.97
N GLY A 511 -1.94 3.60 -23.90
CA GLY A 511 -2.19 4.13 -22.57
C GLY A 511 -1.81 5.61 -22.37
N VAL A 512 -1.12 6.24 -23.32
CA VAL A 512 -0.62 7.63 -23.20
C VAL A 512 -1.58 8.67 -23.79
N PRO A 513 -2.03 8.56 -25.05
CA PRO A 513 -2.73 9.67 -25.73
C PRO A 513 -4.04 10.07 -25.07
N SER A 514 -4.87 9.11 -24.68
CA SER A 514 -6.18 9.37 -24.08
C SER A 514 -6.09 9.93 -22.66
N ARG A 515 -4.96 9.69 -21.98
CA ARG A 515 -4.75 10.09 -20.58
C ARG A 515 -3.94 11.36 -20.43
N MET A 516 -3.32 11.83 -21.51
CA MET A 516 -2.61 13.11 -21.58
C MET A 516 -1.52 13.30 -20.51
N ASN A 517 -0.92 12.19 -20.02
CA ASN A 517 0.19 12.22 -19.09
C ASN A 517 1.53 12.16 -19.84
N LEU A 518 1.86 13.25 -20.54
CA LEU A 518 3.04 13.34 -21.39
C LEU A 518 4.35 13.40 -20.60
N GLY A 519 4.29 13.76 -19.32
CA GLY A 519 5.45 13.79 -18.45
C GLY A 519 6.21 12.48 -18.40
N GLN A 520 5.52 11.32 -18.51
CA GLN A 520 6.16 10.00 -18.55
C GLN A 520 7.07 9.80 -19.76
N VAL A 521 6.72 10.37 -20.91
CA VAL A 521 7.54 10.27 -22.14
C VAL A 521 8.77 11.18 -22.02
N LEU A 522 8.61 12.37 -21.46
CA LEU A 522 9.72 13.27 -21.19
C LEU A 522 10.70 12.68 -20.15
N GLU A 523 10.15 12.06 -19.11
CA GLU A 523 10.93 11.31 -18.12
C GLU A 523 11.73 10.17 -18.77
N LEU A 524 11.07 9.39 -19.64
CA LEU A 524 11.72 8.28 -20.36
C LEU A 524 12.95 8.76 -21.15
N HIS A 525 12.80 9.84 -21.91
CA HIS A 525 13.87 10.39 -22.73
C HIS A 525 15.00 10.99 -21.88
N LEU A 526 14.65 11.77 -20.86
CA LEU A 526 15.65 12.35 -19.97
C LEU A 526 16.36 11.27 -19.14
N GLY A 527 15.63 10.20 -18.75
CA GLY A 527 16.18 9.03 -18.10
C GLY A 527 17.24 8.31 -18.96
N TRP A 528 16.99 8.19 -20.27
CA TRP A 528 18.01 7.67 -21.20
C TRP A 528 19.27 8.55 -21.22
N ILE A 529 19.09 9.88 -21.34
CA ILE A 529 20.21 10.83 -21.33
C ILE A 529 21.03 10.71 -20.04
N ALA A 530 20.35 10.66 -18.90
CA ALA A 530 20.98 10.54 -17.58
C ALA A 530 21.74 9.21 -17.42
N HIS A 531 21.20 8.12 -17.95
CA HIS A 531 21.84 6.81 -17.91
C HIS A 531 23.06 6.70 -18.85
N ALA A 532 22.89 7.13 -20.11
CA ALA A 532 23.95 7.06 -21.10
C ALA A 532 25.07 8.09 -20.88
N GLY A 533 24.75 9.22 -20.22
CA GLY A 533 25.63 10.39 -20.14
C GLY A 533 25.54 11.26 -21.39
N TRP A 534 26.01 12.50 -21.27
CA TRP A 534 25.97 13.49 -22.38
C TRP A 534 27.17 14.39 -22.40
N ASP A 535 27.50 14.89 -23.59
CA ASP A 535 28.50 15.94 -23.81
C ASP A 535 28.02 16.89 -24.91
N ILE A 536 27.70 18.12 -24.57
CA ILE A 536 27.21 19.15 -25.51
C ILE A 536 28.21 19.46 -26.60
N SER A 537 29.51 19.24 -26.37
CA SER A 537 30.55 19.47 -27.37
C SER A 537 30.52 18.51 -28.57
N LEU A 538 29.76 17.40 -28.45
CA LEU A 538 29.60 16.42 -29.54
C LEU A 538 28.69 16.92 -30.69
N ASP A 539 27.90 17.95 -30.46
CA ASP A 539 27.08 18.56 -31.51
C ASP A 539 27.81 19.78 -32.08
N PRO A 540 28.21 19.73 -33.38
CA PRO A 540 28.95 20.83 -34.04
C PRO A 540 28.13 22.12 -34.22
N ASP A 541 26.79 22.05 -34.18
CA ASP A 541 25.92 23.24 -34.26
C ASP A 541 25.95 24.04 -32.96
N ALA A 542 27.08 24.75 -32.73
CA ALA A 542 27.38 25.52 -31.52
C ALA A 542 26.37 26.65 -31.21
N GLU A 543 25.49 27.03 -32.15
CA GLU A 543 24.52 28.12 -32.02
C GLU A 543 23.08 27.65 -31.76
N ALA A 544 22.85 26.39 -31.47
CA ALA A 544 21.50 25.92 -31.21
C ALA A 544 20.86 26.66 -30.03
N ALA A 545 19.67 27.21 -30.26
CA ALA A 545 18.97 28.06 -29.27
C ALA A 545 18.68 27.38 -27.93
N TRP A 546 18.64 26.04 -27.91
CA TRP A 546 18.39 25.25 -26.71
C TRP A 546 19.59 25.20 -25.74
N LYS A 547 20.83 25.37 -26.23
CA LYS A 547 22.07 25.33 -25.41
C LYS A 547 22.08 26.40 -24.30
N LYS A 548 21.47 27.55 -24.55
CA LYS A 548 21.35 28.63 -23.55
C LYS A 548 20.53 28.26 -22.30
N TYR A 549 19.69 27.23 -22.40
CA TYR A 549 18.84 26.78 -21.29
C TYR A 549 19.50 25.68 -20.45
N VAL A 550 20.68 25.18 -20.85
CA VAL A 550 21.46 24.25 -20.05
C VAL A 550 22.18 25.03 -18.95
N PRO A 551 22.02 24.64 -17.66
CA PRO A 551 22.71 25.31 -16.57
C PRO A 551 24.23 25.30 -16.73
N GLN A 552 24.91 26.33 -16.25
CA GLN A 552 26.39 26.36 -16.20
C GLN A 552 26.89 25.20 -15.33
N GLY A 553 27.83 24.43 -15.85
CA GLY A 553 28.40 23.24 -15.20
C GLY A 553 27.65 21.93 -15.53
N ALA A 554 26.51 21.98 -16.21
CA ALA A 554 25.75 20.81 -16.69
C ALA A 554 26.02 20.50 -18.16
N GLU A 555 27.11 21.01 -18.74
CA GLU A 555 27.52 20.82 -20.14
C GLU A 555 27.95 19.38 -20.45
N LYS A 556 28.42 18.66 -19.45
CA LYS A 556 28.85 17.26 -19.51
C LYS A 556 28.32 16.49 -18.31
N GLY A 557 27.75 15.32 -18.56
CA GLY A 557 27.31 14.37 -17.54
C GLY A 557 27.93 12.99 -17.78
N ALA A 558 28.51 12.41 -16.72
CA ALA A 558 28.98 11.03 -16.76
C ALA A 558 27.75 10.06 -16.82
N PRO A 559 27.93 8.83 -17.35
CA PRO A 559 26.87 7.81 -17.30
C PRO A 559 26.34 7.59 -15.86
N GLY A 560 25.02 7.52 -15.72
CA GLY A 560 24.37 7.32 -14.42
C GLY A 560 24.28 8.58 -13.53
N THR A 561 24.46 9.77 -14.08
CA THR A 561 24.34 11.03 -13.34
C THR A 561 22.86 11.38 -13.14
N PRO A 562 22.36 11.49 -11.89
CA PRO A 562 21.01 11.96 -11.63
C PRO A 562 20.79 13.41 -12.07
N VAL A 563 19.63 13.69 -12.62
CA VAL A 563 19.23 15.02 -13.10
C VAL A 563 18.03 15.52 -12.32
N ALA A 564 18.09 16.76 -11.84
CA ALA A 564 16.95 17.41 -11.18
C ALA A 564 16.19 18.29 -12.18
N THR A 565 14.87 18.06 -12.29
CA THR A 565 13.94 18.88 -13.05
C THR A 565 12.81 19.37 -12.13
N PRO A 566 12.95 20.55 -11.50
CA PRO A 566 11.97 21.07 -10.56
C PRO A 566 10.59 21.24 -11.19
N VAL A 567 9.55 21.04 -10.39
CA VAL A 567 8.16 21.24 -10.84
C VAL A 567 7.92 22.69 -11.23
N PHE A 568 7.31 22.94 -12.40
CA PHE A 568 7.05 24.23 -13.04
C PHE A 568 8.29 25.06 -13.43
N ASP A 569 9.48 24.53 -13.21
CA ASP A 569 10.75 25.15 -13.61
C ASP A 569 11.72 24.09 -14.13
N GLY A 570 11.20 23.15 -14.90
CA GLY A 570 11.93 21.99 -15.39
C GLY A 570 12.60 22.20 -16.73
N VAL A 571 13.28 21.15 -17.20
CA VAL A 571 13.93 21.11 -18.51
C VAL A 571 12.88 21.22 -19.62
N ARG A 572 13.13 22.07 -20.59
CA ARG A 572 12.24 22.26 -21.75
C ARG A 572 12.32 21.08 -22.72
N PRO A 573 11.21 20.71 -23.39
CA PRO A 573 11.22 19.61 -24.37
C PRO A 573 12.24 19.77 -25.50
N GLU A 574 12.48 21.01 -25.95
CA GLU A 574 13.48 21.33 -26.99
C GLU A 574 14.91 21.03 -26.50
N THR A 575 15.18 21.31 -25.23
CA THR A 575 16.48 21.00 -24.61
C THR A 575 16.70 19.48 -24.51
N ILE A 576 15.66 18.72 -24.13
CA ILE A 576 15.72 17.24 -24.08
C ILE A 576 16.03 16.69 -25.49
N LYS A 577 15.34 17.17 -26.51
CA LYS A 577 15.57 16.76 -27.89
C LYS A 577 17.00 17.08 -28.36
N GLY A 578 17.52 18.23 -27.99
CA GLY A 578 18.91 18.60 -28.26
C GLY A 578 19.93 17.71 -27.54
N LEU A 579 19.68 17.42 -26.25
CA LEU A 579 20.55 16.56 -25.45
C LEU A 579 20.56 15.10 -25.93
N LEU A 580 19.46 14.58 -26.49
CA LEU A 580 19.42 13.25 -27.11
C LEU A 580 20.43 13.12 -28.26
N SER A 581 20.66 14.22 -29.00
CA SER A 581 21.70 14.27 -30.04
C SER A 581 23.14 14.26 -29.48
N CYS A 582 23.29 14.64 -28.22
CA CYS A 582 24.55 14.77 -27.53
C CYS A 582 24.87 13.63 -26.55
N THR A 583 24.09 12.53 -26.55
CA THR A 583 24.35 11.36 -25.72
C THR A 583 25.67 10.70 -26.09
N LEU A 584 26.37 10.16 -25.08
CA LEU A 584 27.57 9.42 -25.27
C LEU A 584 27.34 8.14 -26.08
N PRO A 585 28.22 7.78 -27.03
CA PRO A 585 28.08 6.53 -27.76
C PRO A 585 28.41 5.34 -26.84
N ASP A 586 27.87 4.17 -27.20
CA ASP A 586 28.17 2.90 -26.59
C ASP A 586 29.63 2.46 -26.84
N ARG A 587 30.05 1.33 -26.25
CA ARG A 587 31.37 0.73 -26.38
C ARG A 587 31.82 0.55 -27.81
N ASP A 588 30.89 0.28 -28.73
CA ASP A 588 31.11 0.11 -30.16
C ASP A 588 31.10 1.42 -30.95
N GLY A 589 30.92 2.56 -30.28
CA GLY A 589 30.86 3.89 -30.90
C GLY A 589 29.53 4.25 -31.55
N ASN A 590 28.49 3.43 -31.36
CA ASN A 590 27.17 3.65 -31.92
C ASN A 590 26.23 4.38 -30.90
N LYS A 591 25.36 5.23 -31.42
CA LYS A 591 24.26 5.79 -30.63
C LYS A 591 23.06 4.86 -30.70
N LEU A 592 22.67 4.29 -29.56
CA LEU A 592 21.57 3.30 -29.46
C LEU A 592 20.20 3.94 -29.65
N VAL A 593 20.01 5.16 -29.15
CA VAL A 593 18.78 5.92 -29.26
C VAL A 593 19.00 7.16 -30.12
N GLY A 594 18.11 7.38 -31.08
CA GLY A 594 18.16 8.52 -32.00
C GLY A 594 17.72 9.84 -31.34
N PRO A 595 17.87 10.98 -32.05
CA PRO A 595 17.48 12.30 -31.55
C PRO A 595 15.96 12.47 -31.36
N ASP A 596 15.18 11.53 -31.86
CA ASP A 596 13.72 11.43 -31.70
C ASP A 596 13.32 10.54 -30.49
N GLY A 597 14.30 10.09 -29.70
CA GLY A 597 14.05 9.23 -28.53
C GLY A 597 13.66 7.79 -28.87
N LYS A 598 13.93 7.35 -30.11
CA LYS A 598 13.58 6.02 -30.58
C LYS A 598 14.82 5.19 -30.87
N ALA A 599 14.70 3.88 -30.64
CA ALA A 599 15.71 2.88 -30.93
C ALA A 599 15.15 1.79 -31.83
N THR A 600 16.02 1.16 -32.60
CA THR A 600 15.70 -0.08 -33.31
C THR A 600 15.84 -1.24 -32.31
N LEU A 601 14.74 -1.90 -32.01
CA LEU A 601 14.72 -3.10 -31.18
C LEU A 601 14.64 -4.35 -32.05
N PHE A 602 15.20 -5.42 -31.53
CA PHE A 602 15.18 -6.76 -32.11
C PHE A 602 14.29 -7.69 -31.29
N ASP A 603 13.52 -8.54 -31.96
CA ASP A 603 12.68 -9.55 -31.26
C ASP A 603 13.58 -10.66 -30.70
N GLY A 604 13.52 -10.88 -29.38
CA GLY A 604 14.31 -11.90 -28.70
C GLY A 604 14.07 -13.33 -29.22
N ARG A 605 12.88 -13.61 -29.77
CA ARG A 605 12.52 -14.94 -30.27
C ARG A 605 13.01 -15.22 -31.69
N THR A 606 13.01 -14.20 -32.55
CA THR A 606 13.37 -14.35 -33.98
C THR A 606 14.71 -13.75 -34.32
N GLY A 607 15.21 -12.80 -33.52
CA GLY A 607 16.42 -12.02 -33.81
C GLY A 607 16.24 -10.97 -34.91
N GLU A 608 15.02 -10.79 -35.45
CA GLU A 608 14.74 -9.83 -36.51
C GLU A 608 14.41 -8.45 -35.92
N PRO A 609 14.78 -7.35 -36.59
CA PRO A 609 14.44 -6.02 -36.15
C PRO A 609 12.94 -5.74 -36.31
N PHE A 610 12.33 -5.01 -35.37
CA PHE A 610 10.96 -4.55 -35.51
C PHE A 610 10.82 -3.55 -36.66
N PRO A 611 9.67 -3.54 -37.39
CA PRO A 611 9.49 -2.73 -38.60
C PRO A 611 9.59 -1.22 -38.39
N LYS A 612 9.36 -0.74 -37.16
CA LYS A 612 9.40 0.69 -36.81
C LYS A 612 10.26 0.89 -35.58
N PRO A 613 11.01 2.01 -35.48
CA PRO A 613 11.75 2.36 -34.29
C PRO A 613 10.78 2.61 -33.13
N ILE A 614 11.19 2.22 -31.92
CA ILE A 614 10.37 2.19 -30.70
C ILE A 614 10.97 3.18 -29.71
N SER A 615 10.09 3.89 -28.97
CA SER A 615 10.53 4.77 -27.88
C SER A 615 11.03 3.94 -26.70
N VAL A 616 12.30 4.14 -26.36
CA VAL A 616 13.03 3.40 -25.32
C VAL A 616 13.75 4.39 -24.41
N GLY A 617 13.79 4.09 -23.14
CA GLY A 617 14.53 4.86 -22.14
C GLY A 617 14.32 4.35 -20.73
N TYR A 618 14.84 5.08 -19.76
CA TYR A 618 14.69 4.74 -18.34
C TYR A 618 13.56 5.53 -17.70
N MET A 619 12.69 4.83 -17.01
CA MET A 619 11.60 5.41 -16.22
C MET A 619 11.63 4.82 -14.83
N TYR A 620 11.22 5.63 -13.85
CA TYR A 620 11.15 5.23 -12.46
C TYR A 620 9.85 4.50 -12.16
N MET A 621 9.94 3.23 -11.77
CA MET A 621 8.79 2.36 -11.51
C MET A 621 8.66 2.00 -10.04
N LEU A 622 7.43 2.06 -9.53
CA LEU A 622 7.05 1.79 -8.16
C LEU A 622 6.30 0.47 -8.07
N LYS A 623 6.62 -0.36 -7.08
CA LYS A 623 5.81 -1.51 -6.67
C LYS A 623 4.78 -1.03 -5.66
N LEU A 624 3.50 -1.23 -5.93
CA LEU A 624 2.43 -0.78 -5.05
C LEU A 624 2.04 -1.87 -4.04
N HIS A 625 1.52 -1.43 -2.88
CA HIS A 625 1.04 -2.32 -1.81
C HIS A 625 -0.31 -2.97 -2.15
N HIS A 626 -0.45 -3.43 -3.40
CA HIS A 626 -1.58 -4.21 -3.93
C HIS A 626 -1.04 -5.52 -4.50
N LEU A 627 -0.46 -6.33 -3.61
CA LEU A 627 0.14 -7.61 -3.97
C LEU A 627 -0.93 -8.68 -4.13
N VAL A 628 -0.75 -9.56 -5.10
CA VAL A 628 -1.73 -10.61 -5.39
C VAL A 628 -1.84 -11.62 -4.25
N ASP A 629 -0.75 -11.91 -3.54
CA ASP A 629 -0.73 -12.85 -2.43
C ASP A 629 -1.67 -12.45 -1.30
N ASP A 630 -1.82 -11.13 -1.04
CA ASP A 630 -2.75 -10.63 -0.03
C ASP A 630 -4.22 -10.71 -0.46
N LYS A 631 -4.49 -10.87 -1.75
CA LYS A 631 -5.84 -10.80 -2.35
C LYS A 631 -6.35 -12.14 -2.85
N ILE A 632 -5.45 -13.08 -3.19
CA ILE A 632 -5.83 -14.41 -3.65
C ILE A 632 -6.56 -15.14 -2.52
N HIS A 633 -7.72 -15.68 -2.83
CA HIS A 633 -8.54 -16.39 -1.86
C HIS A 633 -9.44 -17.40 -2.55
N ALA A 634 -9.56 -18.58 -1.97
CA ALA A 634 -10.49 -19.61 -2.39
C ALA A 634 -11.15 -20.25 -1.17
N ARG A 635 -12.34 -20.79 -1.38
CA ARG A 635 -13.10 -21.48 -0.33
C ARG A 635 -13.86 -22.64 -0.94
N SER A 636 -13.84 -23.76 -0.26
CA SER A 636 -14.80 -24.86 -0.49
C SER A 636 -15.89 -24.85 0.59
N THR A 637 -15.51 -25.10 1.83
CA THR A 637 -16.35 -25.01 3.03
C THR A 637 -15.66 -24.10 4.04
N GLY A 638 -16.40 -23.55 4.98
CA GLY A 638 -15.84 -22.64 6.00
C GLY A 638 -16.92 -22.14 6.96
N PRO A 639 -16.66 -21.09 7.74
CA PRO A 639 -17.60 -20.59 8.73
C PRO A 639 -18.84 -19.94 8.10
N TYR A 640 -19.96 -20.04 8.80
CA TYR A 640 -21.25 -19.50 8.41
C TYR A 640 -21.78 -18.53 9.48
N SER A 641 -22.59 -17.55 9.05
CA SER A 641 -23.27 -16.65 9.99
C SER A 641 -24.23 -17.42 10.89
N MET A 642 -24.29 -17.05 12.17
CA MET A 642 -25.19 -17.71 13.14
C MET A 642 -26.66 -17.47 12.82
N ILE A 643 -27.04 -16.29 12.35
CA ILE A 643 -28.44 -15.93 12.13
C ILE A 643 -28.89 -16.38 10.74
N THR A 644 -28.22 -15.96 9.70
CA THR A 644 -28.62 -16.21 8.30
C THR A 644 -28.18 -17.56 7.77
N GLN A 645 -27.25 -18.25 8.43
CA GLN A 645 -26.63 -19.50 7.98
C GLN A 645 -25.97 -19.41 6.60
N GLN A 646 -25.65 -18.21 6.17
CA GLN A 646 -24.93 -17.95 4.92
C GLN A 646 -23.43 -17.91 5.17
N PRO A 647 -22.59 -18.22 4.16
CA PRO A 647 -21.15 -18.08 4.27
C PRO A 647 -20.75 -16.65 4.68
N LEU A 648 -19.78 -16.54 5.58
CA LEU A 648 -19.19 -15.24 5.92
C LEU A 648 -18.51 -14.63 4.68
N GLY A 649 -18.30 -13.32 4.68
CA GLY A 649 -17.57 -12.61 3.63
C GLY A 649 -16.16 -12.25 4.07
N GLY A 650 -15.26 -12.09 3.09
CA GLY A 650 -13.88 -11.62 3.31
C GLY A 650 -12.85 -12.74 3.51
N LYS A 651 -11.60 -12.49 3.08
CA LYS A 651 -10.47 -13.43 3.18
C LYS A 651 -10.13 -13.76 4.64
N ALA A 652 -10.16 -12.76 5.52
CA ALA A 652 -9.79 -12.92 6.93
C ALA A 652 -10.70 -13.88 7.72
N GLN A 653 -11.97 -14.00 7.32
CA GLN A 653 -12.93 -14.93 7.90
C GLN A 653 -13.06 -16.24 7.12
N PHE A 654 -12.15 -16.53 6.21
CA PHE A 654 -12.26 -17.65 5.27
C PHE A 654 -13.64 -17.68 4.60
N GLY A 655 -14.10 -16.52 4.14
CA GLY A 655 -15.42 -16.29 3.60
C GLY A 655 -15.56 -16.63 2.12
N GLY A 656 -16.81 -16.68 1.64
CA GLY A 656 -17.15 -16.88 0.24
C GLY A 656 -17.31 -15.56 -0.51
N GLN A 657 -17.41 -15.67 -1.84
CA GLN A 657 -17.74 -14.55 -2.72
C GLN A 657 -19.23 -14.21 -2.61
N ARG A 658 -19.54 -12.92 -2.73
CA ARG A 658 -20.92 -12.47 -2.79
C ARG A 658 -21.47 -12.67 -4.21
N PHE A 659 -22.49 -13.50 -4.34
CA PHE A 659 -23.28 -13.63 -5.57
C PHE A 659 -24.46 -12.64 -5.46
N GLY A 660 -24.29 -11.45 -6.02
CA GLY A 660 -25.23 -10.33 -5.89
C GLY A 660 -26.44 -10.45 -6.80
N GLU A 661 -27.33 -9.46 -6.73
CA GLU A 661 -28.57 -9.40 -7.53
C GLU A 661 -28.27 -9.39 -9.05
N MET A 662 -27.23 -8.63 -9.47
CA MET A 662 -26.85 -8.53 -10.87
C MET A 662 -26.31 -9.87 -11.44
N GLU A 663 -25.57 -10.65 -10.63
CA GLU A 663 -25.05 -11.97 -11.00
C GLU A 663 -26.20 -12.98 -11.13
N VAL A 664 -27.24 -12.86 -10.30
CA VAL A 664 -28.48 -13.64 -10.43
C VAL A 664 -29.15 -13.35 -11.76
N TRP A 665 -29.28 -12.09 -12.16
CA TRP A 665 -29.83 -11.72 -13.47
C TRP A 665 -29.03 -12.28 -14.64
N ALA A 666 -27.71 -12.37 -14.51
CA ALA A 666 -26.86 -12.97 -15.53
C ALA A 666 -27.16 -14.46 -15.72
N LEU A 667 -27.34 -15.22 -14.63
CA LEU A 667 -27.73 -16.63 -14.72
C LEU A 667 -29.16 -16.82 -15.28
N GLU A 668 -30.08 -15.94 -14.92
CA GLU A 668 -31.42 -15.93 -15.52
C GLU A 668 -31.36 -15.68 -17.02
N ALA A 669 -30.52 -14.74 -17.48
CA ALA A 669 -30.33 -14.46 -18.91
C ALA A 669 -29.76 -15.64 -19.68
N TYR A 670 -28.86 -16.42 -19.07
CA TYR A 670 -28.34 -17.67 -19.66
C TYR A 670 -29.32 -18.83 -19.59
N GLY A 671 -30.41 -18.74 -18.83
CA GLY A 671 -31.32 -19.82 -18.57
C GLY A 671 -30.74 -20.97 -17.75
N ALA A 672 -29.69 -20.68 -16.95
CA ALA A 672 -28.98 -21.66 -16.13
C ALA A 672 -29.73 -21.90 -14.80
N ALA A 673 -30.92 -22.49 -14.86
CA ALA A 673 -31.80 -22.64 -13.69
C ALA A 673 -31.22 -23.57 -12.63
N TYR A 674 -30.59 -24.66 -12.99
CA TYR A 674 -29.98 -25.60 -12.03
C TYR A 674 -28.80 -24.98 -11.28
N THR A 675 -27.96 -24.24 -11.99
CA THR A 675 -26.82 -23.52 -11.36
C THR A 675 -27.32 -22.47 -10.38
N LEU A 676 -28.34 -21.69 -10.74
CA LEU A 676 -28.93 -20.68 -9.87
C LEU A 676 -29.57 -21.33 -8.63
N HIS A 677 -30.27 -22.43 -8.82
CA HIS A 677 -30.91 -23.19 -7.74
C HIS A 677 -29.86 -23.69 -6.74
N GLU A 678 -28.77 -24.24 -7.19
CA GLU A 678 -27.66 -24.68 -6.36
C GLU A 678 -27.00 -23.52 -5.62
N MET A 679 -26.78 -22.37 -6.28
CA MET A 679 -26.25 -21.16 -5.65
C MET A 679 -27.12 -20.64 -4.51
N MET A 680 -28.44 -20.73 -4.64
CA MET A 680 -29.41 -20.25 -3.65
C MET A 680 -29.66 -21.21 -2.50
N THR A 681 -29.28 -22.47 -2.61
CA THR A 681 -29.60 -23.55 -1.64
C THR A 681 -28.33 -24.13 -1.02
N THR A 682 -27.77 -25.14 -1.64
CA THR A 682 -26.65 -25.92 -1.07
C THR A 682 -25.36 -25.13 -0.87
N LYS A 683 -25.13 -24.12 -1.68
CA LYS A 683 -23.96 -23.22 -1.55
C LYS A 683 -24.21 -22.02 -0.65
N SER A 684 -25.38 -21.82 -0.11
CA SER A 684 -25.74 -20.66 0.70
C SER A 684 -26.31 -21.08 2.06
N ASP A 685 -27.63 -21.10 2.22
CA ASP A 685 -28.32 -21.15 3.51
C ASP A 685 -29.03 -22.47 3.84
N ASP A 686 -29.05 -23.43 2.91
CA ASP A 686 -29.61 -24.77 3.16
C ASP A 686 -28.63 -25.63 3.96
N VAL A 687 -28.85 -25.74 5.28
CA VAL A 687 -27.95 -26.46 6.20
C VAL A 687 -27.90 -27.95 5.89
N ASP A 688 -29.06 -28.59 5.70
CA ASP A 688 -29.16 -30.03 5.48
C ASP A 688 -28.68 -30.40 4.10
N GLY A 689 -28.96 -29.57 3.08
CA GLY A 689 -28.42 -29.70 1.74
C GLY A 689 -26.90 -29.66 1.68
N ARG A 690 -26.26 -28.75 2.45
CA ARG A 690 -24.79 -28.67 2.54
C ARG A 690 -24.18 -29.97 3.07
N VAL A 691 -24.72 -30.50 4.15
CA VAL A 691 -24.22 -31.73 4.81
C VAL A 691 -24.37 -32.91 3.84
N ARG A 692 -25.52 -33.06 3.17
CA ARG A 692 -25.78 -34.14 2.20
C ARG A 692 -24.83 -34.05 1.02
N VAL A 693 -24.64 -32.87 0.44
CA VAL A 693 -23.70 -32.65 -0.68
C VAL A 693 -22.27 -32.96 -0.28
N TYR A 694 -21.82 -32.48 0.86
CA TYR A 694 -20.46 -32.75 1.36
C TYR A 694 -20.25 -34.26 1.60
N GLY A 695 -21.24 -34.92 2.22
CA GLY A 695 -21.18 -36.37 2.43
C GLY A 695 -21.13 -37.16 1.13
N ALA A 696 -21.89 -36.76 0.09
CA ALA A 696 -21.85 -37.38 -1.23
C ALA A 696 -20.49 -37.20 -1.93
N ILE A 697 -19.87 -36.01 -1.81
CA ILE A 697 -18.53 -35.74 -2.37
C ILE A 697 -17.49 -36.63 -1.72
N VAL A 698 -17.50 -36.72 -0.38
CA VAL A 698 -16.53 -37.56 0.38
C VAL A 698 -16.67 -39.03 0.04
N LYS A 699 -17.91 -39.51 -0.14
CA LYS A 699 -18.21 -40.91 -0.51
C LYS A 699 -18.00 -41.22 -2.01
N GLY A 700 -17.86 -40.18 -2.86
CA GLY A 700 -17.77 -40.31 -4.29
C GLY A 700 -19.11 -40.68 -4.97
N GLU A 701 -20.23 -40.37 -4.32
CA GLU A 701 -21.59 -40.60 -4.82
C GLU A 701 -22.08 -39.43 -5.71
N ASN A 702 -23.16 -39.65 -6.44
CA ASN A 702 -23.80 -38.59 -7.21
C ASN A 702 -24.37 -37.53 -6.26
N LEU A 703 -24.24 -36.26 -6.65
CA LEU A 703 -24.75 -35.16 -5.86
C LEU A 703 -26.29 -35.22 -5.76
N PRO A 704 -26.87 -35.04 -4.55
CA PRO A 704 -28.30 -34.99 -4.38
C PRO A 704 -28.88 -33.74 -5.05
N PRO A 705 -30.15 -33.75 -5.47
CA PRO A 705 -30.80 -32.56 -6.01
C PRO A 705 -30.88 -31.47 -4.94
N ALA A 706 -30.84 -30.21 -5.39
CA ALA A 706 -30.97 -29.06 -4.51
C ALA A 706 -32.38 -28.98 -3.95
N GLY A 707 -32.50 -28.58 -2.67
CA GLY A 707 -33.76 -28.38 -1.97
C GLY A 707 -34.49 -27.08 -2.33
N ILE A 708 -35.52 -26.73 -1.62
CA ILE A 708 -36.25 -25.46 -1.81
C ILE A 708 -35.49 -24.35 -1.11
N PRO A 709 -35.26 -23.15 -1.75
CA PRO A 709 -34.60 -22.03 -1.12
C PRO A 709 -35.31 -21.60 0.18
N GLU A 710 -34.54 -21.35 1.23
CA GLU A 710 -35.06 -20.93 2.55
C GLU A 710 -35.84 -19.61 2.47
N SER A 711 -35.39 -18.66 1.64
CA SER A 711 -36.10 -17.41 1.40
C SER A 711 -37.48 -17.60 0.79
N PHE A 712 -37.64 -18.62 -0.07
CA PHE A 712 -38.95 -18.98 -0.63
C PHE A 712 -39.89 -19.59 0.45
N LYS A 713 -39.35 -20.45 1.32
CA LYS A 713 -40.10 -20.99 2.47
C LYS A 713 -40.60 -19.86 3.39
N VAL A 714 -39.73 -18.87 3.68
CA VAL A 714 -40.10 -17.69 4.47
C VAL A 714 -41.23 -16.90 3.80
N LEU A 715 -41.09 -16.62 2.49
CA LEU A 715 -42.12 -15.92 1.72
C LEU A 715 -43.47 -16.62 1.77
N LEU A 716 -43.52 -17.94 1.65
CA LEU A 716 -44.74 -18.72 1.74
C LEU A 716 -45.38 -18.60 3.12
N LYS A 717 -44.59 -18.67 4.20
CA LYS A 717 -45.06 -18.52 5.55
C LYS A 717 -45.60 -17.10 5.84
N GLU A 718 -44.94 -16.09 5.29
CA GLU A 718 -45.42 -14.71 5.38
C GLU A 718 -46.74 -14.51 4.63
N MET A 719 -46.90 -15.06 3.42
CA MET A 719 -48.19 -15.02 2.70
C MET A 719 -49.29 -15.77 3.44
N GLN A 720 -49.01 -16.95 4.00
CA GLN A 720 -49.94 -17.71 4.82
C GLN A 720 -50.36 -16.93 6.09
N SER A 721 -49.42 -16.18 6.69
CA SER A 721 -49.73 -15.32 7.85
C SER A 721 -50.70 -14.18 7.52
N LEU A 722 -50.73 -13.74 6.27
CA LEU A 722 -51.69 -12.78 5.73
C LEU A 722 -53.01 -13.42 5.31
N SER A 723 -53.25 -14.69 5.65
CA SER A 723 -54.42 -15.47 5.28
C SER A 723 -54.56 -15.75 3.79
N LEU A 724 -53.44 -15.71 3.05
CA LEU A 724 -53.40 -16.12 1.64
C LEU A 724 -52.97 -17.59 1.56
N ASN A 725 -53.75 -18.42 0.88
CA ASN A 725 -53.32 -19.79 0.59
C ASN A 725 -52.47 -19.83 -0.65
N VAL A 726 -51.26 -20.41 -0.55
CA VAL A 726 -50.34 -20.59 -1.66
C VAL A 726 -50.02 -22.07 -1.78
N GLU A 727 -50.31 -22.61 -2.96
CA GLU A 727 -50.04 -24.00 -3.32
C GLU A 727 -49.16 -24.04 -4.57
N VAL A 728 -48.13 -24.86 -4.57
CA VAL A 728 -47.29 -25.11 -5.75
C VAL A 728 -47.85 -26.36 -6.44
N LEU A 729 -48.26 -26.18 -7.69
CA LEU A 729 -48.86 -27.25 -8.48
C LEU A 729 -47.84 -27.73 -9.55
N ASN A 730 -47.78 -29.02 -9.81
CA ASN A 730 -47.03 -29.55 -10.94
C ASN A 730 -47.82 -29.33 -12.28
N ALA A 731 -47.24 -29.68 -13.39
CA ALA A 731 -47.87 -29.53 -14.71
C ALA A 731 -49.20 -30.30 -14.87
N GLU A 732 -49.50 -31.26 -14.01
CA GLU A 732 -50.71 -32.05 -13.96
C GLU A 732 -51.78 -31.46 -12.99
N GLY A 733 -51.46 -30.33 -12.36
CA GLY A 733 -52.39 -29.65 -11.41
C GLY A 733 -52.48 -30.32 -10.05
N VAL A 734 -51.57 -31.19 -9.68
CA VAL A 734 -51.49 -31.82 -8.37
C VAL A 734 -50.62 -30.94 -7.46
N ALA A 735 -51.07 -30.66 -6.26
CA ALA A 735 -50.30 -29.92 -5.29
C ALA A 735 -49.03 -30.67 -4.86
N ILE A 736 -47.90 -30.02 -4.97
CA ILE A 736 -46.62 -30.53 -4.48
C ILE A 736 -46.55 -30.21 -3.01
N ASP A 737 -46.45 -31.24 -2.17
CA ASP A 737 -46.22 -31.05 -0.74
C ASP A 737 -44.80 -30.58 -0.54
N MET A 738 -44.63 -29.34 -0.07
CA MET A 738 -43.34 -28.70 0.20
C MET A 738 -42.82 -29.01 1.60
N LYS A 739 -43.25 -30.11 2.21
CA LYS A 739 -42.59 -30.62 3.40
C LYS A 739 -41.23 -31.18 2.96
N ASP A 740 -40.22 -30.83 3.72
CA ASP A 740 -38.90 -31.49 3.57
C ASP A 740 -39.13 -33.00 3.87
N GLU A 741 -38.50 -33.88 3.07
CA GLU A 741 -38.52 -35.33 3.30
C GLU A 741 -37.99 -35.71 4.70
N ASP A 742 -37.38 -34.76 5.40
CA ASP A 742 -36.81 -34.87 6.74
C ASP A 742 -37.82 -34.67 7.90
N ASP A 743 -39.05 -34.27 7.62
CA ASP A 743 -40.13 -34.26 8.61
C ASP A 743 -40.77 -35.66 8.87
N ASP A 744 -40.27 -36.71 8.17
CA ASP A 744 -40.65 -38.08 8.47
C ASP A 744 -39.80 -38.63 9.63
N PRO A 745 -40.37 -38.84 10.83
CA PRO A 745 -39.65 -39.31 12.00
C PRO A 745 -39.04 -40.74 11.86
N SER A 746 -39.16 -41.34 10.64
CA SER A 746 -38.63 -42.68 10.36
C SER A 746 -37.24 -42.72 9.76
N THR A 747 -36.72 -41.62 9.30
CA THR A 747 -35.31 -41.49 8.88
C THR A 747 -34.51 -40.86 10.02
N SER A 748 -34.28 -41.64 11.08
CA SER A 748 -33.40 -41.19 12.17
C SER A 748 -31.96 -41.09 11.66
N SER A 749 -31.31 -40.00 12.03
CA SER A 749 -29.86 -39.71 11.81
C SER A 749 -28.91 -40.81 12.31
N ASP A 750 -29.44 -41.88 12.90
CA ASP A 750 -28.70 -43.00 13.45
C ASP A 750 -28.12 -43.92 12.34
N ASP A 751 -28.66 -43.91 11.12
CA ASP A 751 -28.19 -44.75 10.02
C ASP A 751 -26.96 -44.18 9.30
N LEU A 752 -26.57 -42.94 9.54
CA LEU A 752 -25.40 -42.29 8.90
C LEU A 752 -24.16 -42.28 9.79
N GLY A 753 -24.22 -42.81 11.00
CA GLY A 753 -23.06 -42.91 11.89
C GLY A 753 -22.47 -41.57 12.40
N PHE A 754 -23.12 -40.46 12.07
CA PHE A 754 -22.77 -39.14 12.54
C PHE A 754 -23.84 -38.67 13.53
N ASN A 755 -23.54 -38.72 14.81
CA ASN A 755 -24.39 -38.18 15.87
C ASN A 755 -24.38 -36.65 15.83
N ILE A 756 -25.19 -36.04 14.95
CA ILE A 756 -25.41 -34.58 14.87
C ILE A 756 -26.62 -34.23 15.79
N GLY A 757 -26.71 -34.89 16.92
CA GLY A 757 -27.80 -34.69 17.86
C GLY A 757 -27.37 -33.89 19.07
N ALA A 758 -27.33 -32.60 18.93
CA ALA A 758 -27.72 -31.67 20.01
C ALA A 758 -27.93 -30.30 19.41
N ARG A 759 -29.14 -29.83 19.36
CA ARG A 759 -29.38 -28.38 19.29
C ARG A 759 -28.61 -27.76 20.46
N PRO A 760 -27.60 -26.89 20.22
CA PRO A 760 -26.99 -26.18 21.33
C PRO A 760 -27.97 -25.09 21.76
N ASP A 761 -28.30 -25.11 23.04
CA ASP A 761 -28.91 -23.97 23.70
C ASP A 761 -28.08 -22.69 23.41
N ALA A 762 -28.77 -21.61 23.16
CA ALA A 762 -28.27 -20.36 22.60
C ALA A 762 -27.37 -19.54 23.54
N ALA A 763 -26.38 -20.15 24.19
CA ALA A 763 -25.52 -19.43 25.11
C ALA A 763 -24.09 -20.01 25.23
N ALA A 764 -23.47 -20.49 24.20
CA ALA A 764 -22.00 -20.68 24.16
C ALA A 764 -21.58 -21.37 22.84
N LYS A 765 -21.46 -20.65 21.76
CA LYS A 765 -20.73 -21.10 20.57
C LYS A 765 -20.13 -19.91 19.83
N GLU A 766 -19.23 -19.23 20.47
CA GLU A 766 -18.07 -18.65 19.81
C GLU A 766 -17.05 -19.79 19.70
N ASP A 767 -16.47 -19.95 18.53
CA ASP A 767 -15.39 -20.88 18.19
C ASP A 767 -15.73 -22.37 18.00
N GLN A 768 -16.30 -22.70 16.83
CA GLN A 768 -16.03 -23.98 16.20
C GLN A 768 -15.38 -23.73 14.84
N VAL A 769 -14.05 -23.76 14.83
CA VAL A 769 -13.30 -24.02 13.61
C VAL A 769 -13.50 -25.51 13.31
N ALA A 770 -14.11 -25.82 12.16
CA ALA A 770 -14.22 -27.19 11.71
C ALA A 770 -12.81 -27.71 11.34
N GLU A 771 -12.42 -28.84 11.89
CA GLU A 771 -11.22 -29.56 11.47
C GLU A 771 -11.34 -29.93 10.00
N GLU A 772 -10.36 -29.51 9.21
CA GLU A 772 -10.19 -29.96 7.82
C GLU A 772 -9.71 -31.41 7.80
N PRO A 773 -10.26 -32.30 6.93
CA PRO A 773 -9.65 -33.57 6.66
C PRO A 773 -8.39 -33.35 5.80
N GLU A 774 -7.24 -33.85 6.28
CA GLU A 774 -6.00 -33.95 5.52
C GLU A 774 -6.23 -34.64 4.18
N PHE A 775 -5.99 -33.94 3.09
CA PHE A 775 -5.83 -34.56 1.76
C PHE A 775 -4.39 -35.03 1.60
N GLN A 776 -4.25 -36.35 1.43
CA GLN A 776 -3.06 -36.92 0.82
C GLN A 776 -3.02 -36.63 -0.68
#